data_6a1b711958cae4058d0e98f813e4d69b
#
_entry.id   6a1b711958cae4058d0e98f813e4d69b
#
_cell.length_a   1.000
_cell.length_b   1.000
_cell.length_c   1.000
_cell.angle_alpha   90.00
_cell.angle_beta   90.00
_cell.angle_gamma   90.00
#
_symmetry.space_group_name_H-M   'P 1'
#
loop_
_entity.id
_entity.type
_entity.pdbx_description
1 polymer ?
#
loop_
_entity_poly.entity_id
_entity_poly.type
_entity_poly.pdbx_seq_one_letter_code
_entity_poly.pdbx_strand_id
1 'polypeptide(L)'
;MKHRFLFIVCLCLAQSALAQRTTQNLATLSGSVKDALTNEPLVGVTVGIQGMNGGVKTDSAGLYVFKNLKPAVFNLQFSLVGYQKKMQFDVQLSNAKPTVLDVFLEAQMTTLGEVSIRAPLFIKPVESPVSLRNIGVTEIKRNPGGNRDISKAIQSLPGVATQVSFRNDIVIRGGAPSENRFYIDGIEIPNINHFSTQGSSGGPVGLINVDFIRDVDFYSGAFPANRGNTLSSVFEFRQKDGRSDKLSSSLTVGSSDFATTLEGPIDAKTTFLASYRYSYLQGLFKLLGLPFLPAYQDYQFKIKHKINSKNELTFIGLGAIDRFKINYDAEKTESNQYILDYIPVNEQNNYTFGITYRNYRAKGNSLWVISRNYFKNRALKYQDNDPAKTSTIDYLSSEAENKFRFENNTFIGGYKLNLGASAESSAYSTDTKQLFPLGAVQYQSSLSIIKYGLFAQLSKSFLNDKLNFSAGLRADANNFSATMNNLLKTLSPRVSVAYNFTEKLSMNANLGQYHQLPAYTLLGYRAQTGGALENTEAQYIRSKQAVLGFEYNTLSNTRFTVEGFYKYYDRYPMVRVFGRDIPLANLGADFGVVGNRELTGFTQGRSYGLELLAQKRLKEGFYGLASFTLFRSEFKDLASQFIPSSWDTRYIVSVTAGKLFGRNWELGARFRMSGGGPFTPYDLATSSLKTNWDFYPRGVPSYNQLNSQRLNNFTQLDLRLDKKYTFKSFNLNLFLDIQNITNSVYQQQKQLVLDRSASGAPQSDPTDATRYKMKFIEDPAGTILPTIGIIFDF
;
A
#
# COMPACT_ATOMS: atom_id res chain seq x y z
N MET A 1 37.53 8.85 -9.04
CA MET A 1 36.45 9.78 -8.67
C MET A 1 35.68 9.36 -7.41
N LYS A 2 35.39 8.08 -7.19
CA LYS A 2 34.61 7.58 -6.04
C LYS A 2 35.14 7.98 -4.65
N HIS A 3 36.44 7.94 -4.42
CA HIS A 3 37.05 8.32 -3.13
C HIS A 3 37.06 9.82 -2.85
N ARG A 4 37.10 10.67 -3.87
CA ARG A 4 37.07 12.14 -3.70
C ARG A 4 35.68 12.65 -3.33
N PHE A 5 34.62 12.04 -3.86
CA PHE A 5 33.24 12.40 -3.51
C PHE A 5 32.91 12.03 -2.05
N LEU A 6 33.34 10.84 -1.61
CA LEU A 6 33.17 10.42 -0.22
C LEU A 6 33.91 11.33 0.75
N PHE A 7 35.13 11.78 0.39
CA PHE A 7 35.92 12.68 1.21
C PHE A 7 35.32 14.07 1.34
N ILE A 8 34.73 14.61 0.26
CA ILE A 8 34.01 15.91 0.29
C ILE A 8 32.78 15.85 1.15
N VAL A 9 32.00 14.75 1.06
CA VAL A 9 30.82 14.53 1.91
C VAL A 9 31.24 14.42 3.38
N CYS A 10 32.29 13.69 3.71
CA CYS A 10 32.83 13.59 5.07
C CYS A 10 33.37 14.93 5.60
N LEU A 11 34.00 15.74 4.74
CA LEU A 11 34.53 17.07 5.11
C LEU A 11 33.39 18.07 5.38
N CYS A 12 32.33 18.06 4.57
CA CYS A 12 31.13 18.86 4.80
C CYS A 12 30.39 18.45 6.10
N LEU A 13 30.34 17.16 6.42
CA LEU A 13 29.78 16.64 7.66
C LEU A 13 30.63 17.03 8.88
N ALA A 14 31.95 17.06 8.77
CA ALA A 14 32.88 17.44 9.84
C ALA A 14 32.85 18.96 10.14
N GLN A 15 32.73 19.80 9.13
CA GLN A 15 32.62 21.24 9.33
C GLN A 15 31.26 21.66 9.91
N SER A 16 30.21 20.94 9.59
CA SER A 16 28.86 21.17 10.18
C SER A 16 28.81 20.88 11.68
N ALA A 17 29.68 20.03 12.19
CA ALA A 17 29.74 19.68 13.61
C ALA A 17 30.30 20.81 14.49
N LEU A 18 31.04 21.76 13.92
CA LEU A 18 31.69 22.86 14.65
C LEU A 18 30.82 24.14 14.78
N ALA A 19 29.69 24.23 14.07
CA ALA A 19 28.90 25.47 13.95
C ALA A 19 27.72 25.58 14.96
N GLN A 20 27.58 24.67 15.90
CA GLN A 20 26.49 24.72 16.89
C GLN A 20 26.78 25.67 18.04
N ARG A 21 26.45 26.94 17.89
CA ARG A 21 26.21 27.85 19.05
C ARG A 21 24.81 27.53 19.60
N THR A 22 24.76 27.08 20.85
CA THR A 22 23.53 26.76 21.61
C THR A 22 22.75 28.01 22.00
N THR A 23 21.98 28.61 21.10
CA THR A 23 20.80 29.36 21.51
C THR A 23 19.70 28.36 21.78
N GLN A 24 19.15 28.34 23.00
CA GLN A 24 17.97 27.50 23.30
C GLN A 24 16.76 28.02 22.54
N ASN A 25 16.61 27.62 21.29
CA ASN A 25 15.43 27.94 20.52
C ASN A 25 14.30 27.01 20.99
N LEU A 26 13.26 27.55 21.62
CA LEU A 26 12.15 26.83 22.19
C LEU A 26 11.05 26.63 21.14
N ALA A 27 10.38 25.51 21.19
CA ALA A 27 9.29 25.13 20.30
C ALA A 27 7.93 25.46 20.93
N THR A 28 6.93 25.63 20.06
CA THR A 28 5.52 25.76 20.43
C THR A 28 4.73 24.62 19.83
N LEU A 29 3.87 24.00 20.65
CA LEU A 29 2.88 23.03 20.22
C LEU A 29 1.50 23.62 20.47
N SER A 30 0.66 23.66 19.45
CA SER A 30 -0.73 24.13 19.55
C SER A 30 -1.65 23.19 18.76
N GLY A 31 -2.95 23.36 18.94
CA GLY A 31 -3.93 22.62 18.17
C GLY A 31 -5.33 22.73 18.76
N SER A 32 -6.27 22.03 18.18
CA SER A 32 -7.65 21.93 18.64
C SER A 32 -8.00 20.49 19.03
N VAL A 33 -8.90 20.34 20.00
CA VAL A 33 -9.49 19.05 20.34
C VAL A 33 -10.99 19.13 20.09
N LYS A 34 -11.51 18.19 19.29
CA LYS A 34 -12.89 18.15 18.84
C LYS A 34 -13.51 16.77 19.01
N ASP A 35 -14.83 16.72 19.08
CA ASP A 35 -15.58 15.48 18.99
C ASP A 35 -15.44 14.86 17.58
N ALA A 36 -15.12 13.58 17.51
CA ALA A 36 -14.85 12.88 16.24
C ALA A 36 -16.11 12.74 15.35
N LEU A 37 -17.30 12.73 15.95
CA LEU A 37 -18.55 12.54 15.23
C LEU A 37 -19.24 13.85 14.88
N THR A 38 -19.24 14.83 15.81
CA THR A 38 -19.98 16.10 15.68
C THR A 38 -19.11 17.27 15.27
N ASN A 39 -17.76 17.13 15.34
CA ASN A 39 -16.75 18.18 15.11
C ASN A 39 -16.89 19.39 16.06
N GLU A 40 -17.67 19.27 17.13
CA GLU A 40 -17.79 20.30 18.14
C GLU A 40 -16.49 20.45 18.93
N PRO A 41 -16.08 21.67 19.28
CA PRO A 41 -14.90 21.91 20.11
C PRO A 41 -15.11 21.31 21.52
N LEU A 42 -14.11 20.62 22.04
CA LEU A 42 -14.16 20.02 23.38
C LEU A 42 -13.42 20.91 24.37
N VAL A 43 -14.20 21.47 25.29
CA VAL A 43 -13.71 22.36 26.36
C VAL A 43 -13.21 21.56 27.55
N GLY A 44 -12.12 22.00 28.17
CA GLY A 44 -11.59 21.38 29.38
C GLY A 44 -10.88 20.03 29.18
N VAL A 45 -10.56 19.65 27.94
CA VAL A 45 -9.72 18.46 27.66
C VAL A 45 -8.35 18.66 28.29
N THR A 46 -7.96 17.75 29.15
CA THR A 46 -6.61 17.74 29.70
C THR A 46 -5.65 17.17 28.66
N VAL A 47 -4.68 17.99 28.25
CA VAL A 47 -3.60 17.61 27.34
C VAL A 47 -2.31 17.49 28.15
N GLY A 48 -1.77 16.29 28.28
CA GLY A 48 -0.52 16.00 29.01
C GLY A 48 0.59 15.54 28.07
N ILE A 49 1.82 15.87 28.41
CA ILE A 49 3.02 15.32 27.74
C ILE A 49 3.56 14.19 28.61
N GLN A 50 3.73 12.99 28.03
CA GLN A 50 4.24 11.83 28.73
C GLN A 50 5.67 12.10 29.26
N GLY A 51 5.87 11.91 30.56
CA GLY A 51 7.17 12.16 31.21
C GLY A 51 7.40 13.60 31.66
N MET A 52 6.40 14.49 31.51
CA MET A 52 6.42 15.82 32.07
C MET A 52 5.34 15.95 33.17
N ASN A 53 5.63 16.67 34.24
CA ASN A 53 4.65 16.99 35.27
C ASN A 53 3.79 18.16 34.81
N GLY A 54 2.46 18.01 34.91
CA GLY A 54 1.49 19.01 34.52
C GLY A 54 1.04 18.86 33.06
N GLY A 55 0.02 19.61 32.69
CA GLY A 55 -0.60 19.63 31.37
C GLY A 55 -1.34 20.94 31.16
N VAL A 56 -1.91 21.13 29.98
CA VAL A 56 -2.79 22.27 29.66
C VAL A 56 -4.22 21.78 29.46
N LYS A 57 -5.19 22.65 29.64
CA LYS A 57 -6.59 22.36 29.32
C LYS A 57 -7.00 23.14 28.08
N THR A 58 -7.89 22.54 27.28
CA THR A 58 -8.49 23.26 26.15
C THR A 58 -9.41 24.37 26.61
N ASP A 59 -9.42 25.49 25.89
CA ASP A 59 -10.28 26.64 26.10
C ASP A 59 -11.72 26.44 25.53
N SER A 60 -12.55 27.48 25.54
CA SER A 60 -13.92 27.48 25.04
C SER A 60 -14.03 27.16 23.53
N ALA A 61 -12.96 27.34 22.75
CA ALA A 61 -12.89 27.02 21.36
C ALA A 61 -12.23 25.63 21.11
N GLY A 62 -11.95 24.85 22.19
CA GLY A 62 -11.27 23.58 22.13
C GLY A 62 -9.77 23.70 21.81
N LEU A 63 -9.17 24.90 21.91
CA LEU A 63 -7.77 25.14 21.59
C LEU A 63 -6.86 24.90 22.80
N TYR A 64 -5.65 24.39 22.52
CA TYR A 64 -4.60 24.24 23.52
C TYR A 64 -3.25 24.72 23.01
N VAL A 65 -2.38 25.18 23.89
CA VAL A 65 -1.04 25.65 23.54
C VAL A 65 -0.05 25.28 24.63
N PHE A 66 1.04 24.64 24.24
CA PHE A 66 2.26 24.51 25.03
C PHE A 66 3.33 25.45 24.47
N LYS A 67 3.88 26.31 25.29
CA LYS A 67 4.97 27.21 24.94
C LYS A 67 6.27 26.77 25.61
N ASN A 68 7.39 27.20 25.06
CA ASN A 68 8.72 27.02 25.66
C ASN A 68 9.14 25.55 25.85
N LEU A 69 8.73 24.66 24.94
CA LEU A 69 9.18 23.28 24.92
C LEU A 69 10.54 23.16 24.22
N LYS A 70 11.39 22.23 24.68
CA LYS A 70 12.61 21.89 23.94
C LYS A 70 12.23 21.15 22.67
N PRO A 71 12.86 21.44 21.49
CA PRO A 71 12.67 20.66 20.29
C PRO A 71 13.03 19.20 20.54
N ALA A 72 12.06 18.31 20.44
CA ALA A 72 12.20 16.88 20.68
C ALA A 72 10.98 16.14 20.15
N VAL A 73 10.95 14.82 20.29
CA VAL A 73 9.79 13.99 19.99
C VAL A 73 9.06 13.67 21.31
N PHE A 74 7.77 13.95 21.34
CA PHE A 74 6.92 13.77 22.51
C PHE A 74 5.73 12.86 22.23
N ASN A 75 5.25 12.20 23.28
CA ASN A 75 3.96 11.52 23.30
C ASN A 75 2.97 12.35 24.08
N LEU A 76 1.80 12.58 23.51
CA LEU A 76 0.75 13.40 24.10
C LEU A 76 -0.44 12.54 24.52
N GLN A 77 -1.04 12.85 25.65
CA GLN A 77 -2.27 12.24 26.11
C GLN A 77 -3.39 13.26 26.18
N PHE A 78 -4.54 12.90 25.64
CA PHE A 78 -5.76 13.69 25.65
C PHE A 78 -6.82 12.96 26.47
N SER A 79 -7.43 13.66 27.44
CA SER A 79 -8.45 13.07 28.31
C SER A 79 -9.55 14.06 28.66
N LEU A 80 -10.80 13.60 28.55
CA LEU A 80 -12.01 14.31 28.95
C LEU A 80 -13.03 13.30 29.47
N VAL A 81 -13.78 13.63 30.52
CA VAL A 81 -14.88 12.80 31.03
C VAL A 81 -15.93 12.59 29.95
N GLY A 82 -16.40 11.36 29.75
CA GLY A 82 -17.34 11.01 28.67
C GLY A 82 -16.70 10.74 27.30
N TYR A 83 -15.37 10.80 27.21
CA TYR A 83 -14.62 10.52 25.98
C TYR A 83 -13.54 9.45 26.20
N GLN A 84 -13.25 8.69 25.16
CA GLN A 84 -12.13 7.75 25.17
C GLN A 84 -10.81 8.53 25.24
N LYS A 85 -9.96 8.18 26.22
CA LYS A 85 -8.62 8.78 26.33
C LYS A 85 -7.81 8.43 25.09
N LYS A 86 -7.15 9.42 24.47
CA LYS A 86 -6.36 9.25 23.25
C LYS A 86 -4.90 9.56 23.49
N MET A 87 -4.02 8.69 22.98
CA MET A 87 -2.58 8.93 22.89
C MET A 87 -2.21 9.33 21.45
N GLN A 88 -1.41 10.38 21.34
CA GLN A 88 -0.77 10.74 20.08
C GLN A 88 0.74 10.56 20.24
N PHE A 89 1.29 9.60 19.52
CA PHE A 89 2.69 9.24 19.62
C PHE A 89 3.56 9.98 18.64
N ASP A 90 4.84 10.08 18.97
CA ASP A 90 5.92 10.53 18.09
C ASP A 90 5.70 11.93 17.50
N VAL A 91 5.12 12.86 18.28
CA VAL A 91 4.92 14.25 17.86
C VAL A 91 6.25 14.98 17.88
N GLN A 92 6.77 15.28 16.70
CA GLN A 92 8.03 15.99 16.57
C GLN A 92 7.82 17.49 16.70
N LEU A 93 8.48 18.11 17.68
CA LEU A 93 8.49 19.54 17.88
C LEU A 93 9.75 20.19 17.32
N SER A 94 9.56 21.32 16.68
CA SER A 94 10.60 22.14 16.08
C SER A 94 10.42 23.60 16.51
N ASN A 95 11.50 24.34 16.63
CA ASN A 95 11.47 25.78 16.88
C ASN A 95 11.25 26.61 15.62
N ALA A 96 11.73 26.13 14.47
CA ALA A 96 11.60 26.85 13.20
C ALA A 96 10.15 26.85 12.69
N LYS A 97 9.42 25.74 12.95
CA LYS A 97 8.03 25.58 12.55
C LYS A 97 7.18 25.17 13.76
N PRO A 98 6.30 26.06 14.29
CA PRO A 98 5.37 25.67 15.33
C PRO A 98 4.58 24.42 14.91
N THR A 99 4.48 23.44 15.79
CA THR A 99 3.73 22.22 15.50
C THR A 99 2.27 22.46 15.81
N VAL A 100 1.39 22.25 14.82
CA VAL A 100 -0.06 22.28 14.99
C VAL A 100 -0.59 20.85 14.93
N LEU A 101 -1.32 20.43 15.97
CA LEU A 101 -1.86 19.09 16.08
C LEU A 101 -3.33 19.13 16.49
N ASP A 102 -4.22 18.91 15.52
CA ASP A 102 -5.65 18.78 15.78
C ASP A 102 -5.99 17.32 16.10
N VAL A 103 -6.75 17.13 17.19
CA VAL A 103 -7.09 15.81 17.72
C VAL A 103 -8.60 15.64 17.80
N PHE A 104 -9.07 14.46 17.41
CA PHE A 104 -10.49 14.10 17.52
C PHE A 104 -10.63 13.01 18.58
N LEU A 105 -11.52 13.24 19.56
CA LEU A 105 -11.85 12.28 20.61
C LEU A 105 -13.20 11.62 20.28
N GLU A 106 -13.28 10.32 20.52
CA GLU A 106 -14.51 9.55 20.38
C GLU A 106 -15.26 9.55 21.72
N ALA A 107 -16.56 9.85 21.69
CA ALA A 107 -17.40 9.78 22.88
C ALA A 107 -17.50 8.34 23.39
N GLN A 108 -17.47 8.14 24.71
CA GLN A 108 -17.79 6.85 25.33
C GLN A 108 -19.27 6.55 25.15
N MET A 109 -19.59 5.30 24.80
CA MET A 109 -20.97 4.89 24.56
C MET A 109 -21.75 4.58 25.85
N THR A 110 -21.06 4.45 26.98
CA THR A 110 -21.64 4.05 28.27
C THR A 110 -21.51 5.15 29.31
N THR A 111 -22.54 5.34 30.14
CA THR A 111 -22.55 6.30 31.25
C THR A 111 -21.61 5.86 32.38
N LEU A 112 -20.81 6.80 32.85
CA LEU A 112 -20.02 6.89 34.09
C LEU A 112 -19.87 5.56 34.88
N GLY A 113 -18.92 4.75 34.45
CA GLY A 113 -18.25 3.75 35.28
C GLY A 113 -16.89 4.28 35.73
N GLU A 114 -16.29 3.62 36.68
CA GLU A 114 -14.98 3.91 37.27
C GLU A 114 -13.97 4.52 36.30
N VAL A 115 -13.43 5.69 36.59
CA VAL A 115 -12.49 6.42 35.73
C VAL A 115 -11.21 5.60 35.58
N SER A 116 -11.03 4.93 34.47
CA SER A 116 -9.74 4.29 34.14
C SER A 116 -8.63 5.33 34.17
N ILE A 117 -7.62 5.12 35.00
CA ILE A 117 -6.53 6.07 35.21
C ILE A 117 -5.60 6.18 33.99
N ARG A 118 -5.68 5.27 33.03
CA ARG A 118 -4.76 5.21 31.89
C ARG A 118 -5.47 5.15 30.54
N ALA A 119 -4.89 5.88 29.56
CA ALA A 119 -5.36 5.80 28.17
C ALA A 119 -4.89 4.50 27.53
N PRO A 120 -5.76 3.79 26.78
CA PRO A 120 -5.32 2.69 25.95
C PRO A 120 -4.28 3.17 24.94
N LEU A 121 -3.20 2.43 24.79
CA LEU A 121 -2.10 2.78 23.87
C LEU A 121 -2.50 2.70 22.40
N PHE A 122 -3.51 1.87 22.10
CA PHE A 122 -3.96 1.59 20.74
C PHE A 122 -5.50 1.53 20.76
N ILE A 123 -6.14 2.59 20.28
CA ILE A 123 -7.60 2.67 20.16
C ILE A 123 -7.99 2.02 18.85
N LYS A 124 -9.01 1.16 18.90
CA LYS A 124 -9.64 0.57 17.73
C LYS A 124 -11.10 1.04 17.66
N PRO A 125 -11.61 1.39 16.48
CA PRO A 125 -13.02 1.74 16.34
C PRO A 125 -13.90 0.52 16.65
N VAL A 126 -15.05 0.75 17.24
CA VAL A 126 -16.01 -0.32 17.61
C VAL A 126 -16.49 -1.09 16.38
N GLU A 127 -16.51 -0.46 15.20
CA GLU A 127 -16.93 -1.05 13.94
C GLU A 127 -16.00 -2.15 13.44
N SER A 128 -14.71 -2.06 13.76
CA SER A 128 -13.72 -3.05 13.33
C SER A 128 -12.59 -3.16 14.35
N PRO A 129 -12.84 -3.85 15.46
CA PRO A 129 -11.86 -3.98 16.54
C PRO A 129 -10.75 -5.00 16.24
N VAL A 130 -10.84 -5.74 15.14
CA VAL A 130 -9.98 -6.87 14.78
C VAL A 130 -9.07 -6.49 13.61
N SER A 131 -7.82 -6.98 13.62
CA SER A 131 -6.86 -6.85 12.50
C SER A 131 -6.62 -5.43 12.01
N LEU A 132 -6.87 -4.41 12.84
CA LEU A 132 -6.56 -3.01 12.56
C LEU A 132 -5.17 -2.65 13.09
N ARG A 133 -4.36 -2.03 12.23
CA ARG A 133 -3.06 -1.46 12.57
C ARG A 133 -3.06 0.02 12.17
N ASN A 134 -2.79 0.89 13.11
CA ASN A 134 -2.59 2.31 12.84
C ASN A 134 -1.08 2.60 12.77
N ILE A 135 -0.64 3.24 11.68
CA ILE A 135 0.76 3.59 11.42
C ILE A 135 0.83 5.12 11.36
N GLY A 136 1.65 5.70 12.24
CA GLY A 136 1.89 7.15 12.24
C GLY A 136 2.89 7.57 11.15
N VAL A 137 2.79 8.82 10.71
CA VAL A 137 3.69 9.41 9.70
C VAL A 137 5.17 9.28 10.09
N THR A 138 5.48 9.36 11.38
CA THR A 138 6.86 9.26 11.88
C THR A 138 7.42 7.85 11.68
N GLU A 139 6.61 6.80 11.89
CA GLU A 139 7.01 5.42 11.61
C GLU A 139 7.31 5.20 10.13
N ILE A 140 6.54 5.83 9.23
CA ILE A 140 6.76 5.75 7.79
C ILE A 140 8.05 6.46 7.40
N LYS A 141 8.25 7.70 7.86
CA LYS A 141 9.41 8.54 7.50
C LYS A 141 10.75 7.97 7.97
N ARG A 142 10.78 7.28 9.12
CA ARG A 142 12.00 6.70 9.71
C ARG A 142 12.25 5.24 9.32
N ASN A 143 11.38 4.63 8.49
CA ASN A 143 11.51 3.22 8.10
C ASN A 143 12.78 3.00 7.26
N PRO A 144 13.74 2.18 7.73
CA PRO A 144 15.00 1.94 7.00
C PRO A 144 14.76 1.20 5.69
N GLY A 145 15.49 1.57 4.64
CA GLY A 145 15.31 1.05 3.28
C GLY A 145 13.99 1.45 2.63
N GLY A 146 13.22 2.30 3.31
CA GLY A 146 11.92 2.76 2.83
C GLY A 146 11.99 3.94 1.88
N ASN A 147 13.03 4.74 1.95
CA ASN A 147 13.14 6.01 1.22
C ASN A 147 11.86 6.84 1.26
N ARG A 148 11.20 6.92 2.43
CA ARG A 148 9.93 7.62 2.63
C ARG A 148 8.77 7.10 1.77
N ASP A 149 8.86 5.86 1.27
CA ASP A 149 7.79 5.19 0.53
C ASP A 149 6.86 4.45 1.51
N ILE A 150 5.58 4.78 1.43
CA ILE A 150 4.55 4.22 2.31
C ILE A 150 4.33 2.72 2.05
N SER A 151 4.45 2.29 0.79
CA SER A 151 4.31 0.88 0.40
C SER A 151 5.38 0.02 1.07
N LYS A 152 6.61 0.55 1.18
CA LYS A 152 7.72 -0.15 1.86
C LYS A 152 7.58 -0.15 3.38
N ALA A 153 7.00 0.88 3.98
CA ALA A 153 6.74 0.91 5.42
C ALA A 153 5.68 -0.12 5.82
N ILE A 154 4.63 -0.29 5.01
CA ILE A 154 3.56 -1.28 5.20
C ILE A 154 4.12 -2.72 5.20
N GLN A 155 5.17 -3.00 4.44
CA GLN A 155 5.82 -4.31 4.38
C GLN A 155 6.46 -4.77 5.71
N SER A 156 6.55 -3.91 6.71
CA SER A 156 7.02 -4.27 8.06
C SER A 156 5.90 -4.85 8.95
N LEU A 157 4.65 -4.81 8.50
CA LEU A 157 3.49 -5.27 9.27
C LEU A 157 3.27 -6.78 9.12
N PRO A 158 2.63 -7.43 10.12
CA PRO A 158 2.29 -8.85 10.02
C PRO A 158 1.32 -9.12 8.86
N GLY A 159 1.44 -10.30 8.27
CA GLY A 159 0.60 -10.72 7.14
C GLY A 159 0.95 -10.09 5.80
N VAL A 160 1.91 -9.18 5.74
CA VAL A 160 2.29 -8.46 4.52
C VAL A 160 3.51 -9.10 3.88
N ALA A 161 3.32 -9.85 2.81
CA ALA A 161 4.39 -10.36 1.96
C ALA A 161 4.69 -9.38 0.82
N THR A 162 5.89 -9.46 0.30
CA THR A 162 6.34 -8.69 -0.86
C THR A 162 6.86 -9.62 -1.93
N GLN A 163 6.69 -9.23 -3.17
CA GLN A 163 7.49 -9.82 -4.24
C GLN A 163 8.90 -9.27 -4.18
N VAL A 164 9.85 -10.12 -4.52
CA VAL A 164 11.24 -9.72 -4.67
C VAL A 164 11.41 -9.07 -6.04
N SER A 165 12.35 -8.15 -6.17
CA SER A 165 12.73 -7.44 -7.40
C SER A 165 11.83 -6.29 -7.85
N PHE A 166 12.27 -5.07 -7.56
CA PHE A 166 11.76 -3.79 -8.11
C PHE A 166 10.21 -3.64 -8.13
N ARG A 167 9.49 -4.34 -7.23
CA ARG A 167 8.03 -4.27 -7.10
C ARG A 167 7.63 -4.03 -5.64
N ASN A 168 6.60 -3.22 -5.48
CA ASN A 168 5.97 -2.92 -4.18
C ASN A 168 4.57 -3.55 -4.08
N ASP A 169 4.38 -4.72 -4.67
CA ASP A 169 3.13 -5.45 -4.49
C ASP A 169 2.89 -5.71 -3.00
N ILE A 170 1.65 -5.50 -2.60
CA ILE A 170 1.21 -5.72 -1.22
C ILE A 170 0.35 -6.99 -1.24
N VAL A 171 0.93 -8.09 -0.82
CA VAL A 171 0.29 -9.40 -0.71
C VAL A 171 -0.13 -9.60 0.75
N ILE A 172 -1.43 -9.66 1.02
CA ILE A 172 -1.95 -9.74 2.38
C ILE A 172 -2.53 -11.12 2.66
N ARG A 173 -1.93 -11.83 3.64
CA ARG A 173 -2.38 -13.16 4.05
C ARG A 173 -2.56 -14.10 2.84
N GLY A 174 -1.63 -14.05 1.90
CA GLY A 174 -1.63 -14.87 0.69
C GLY A 174 -2.69 -14.53 -0.36
N GLY A 175 -3.41 -13.41 -0.22
CA GLY A 175 -4.30 -12.90 -1.26
C GLY A 175 -3.57 -12.08 -2.31
N ALA A 176 -4.07 -12.05 -3.54
CA ALA A 176 -3.46 -11.34 -4.65
C ALA A 176 -3.39 -9.81 -4.40
N PRO A 177 -2.41 -9.10 -4.97
CA PRO A 177 -2.30 -7.63 -4.83
C PRO A 177 -3.55 -6.88 -5.28
N SER A 178 -4.29 -7.37 -6.27
CA SER A 178 -5.56 -6.79 -6.73
C SER A 178 -6.70 -6.87 -5.72
N GLU A 179 -6.56 -7.67 -4.66
CA GLU A 179 -7.57 -7.84 -3.62
C GLU A 179 -7.58 -6.72 -2.57
N ASN A 180 -6.65 -5.76 -2.64
CA ASN A 180 -6.52 -4.63 -1.74
C ASN A 180 -7.29 -3.41 -2.24
N ARG A 181 -7.72 -2.53 -1.33
CA ARG A 181 -8.32 -1.22 -1.66
C ARG A 181 -7.69 -0.11 -0.84
N PHE A 182 -7.57 1.05 -1.47
CA PHE A 182 -6.88 2.21 -0.93
C PHE A 182 -7.81 3.42 -0.93
N TYR A 183 -7.82 4.15 0.18
CA TYR A 183 -8.65 5.35 0.35
C TYR A 183 -7.79 6.50 0.89
N ILE A 184 -7.97 7.70 0.34
CA ILE A 184 -7.39 8.97 0.86
C ILE A 184 -8.53 9.86 1.32
N ASP A 185 -8.62 10.14 2.63
CA ASP A 185 -9.68 10.94 3.26
C ASP A 185 -11.10 10.54 2.79
N GLY A 186 -11.30 9.24 2.53
CA GLY A 186 -12.55 8.68 2.07
C GLY A 186 -12.72 8.56 0.56
N ILE A 187 -11.84 9.10 -0.26
CA ILE A 187 -11.82 8.92 -1.71
C ILE A 187 -11.05 7.65 -2.04
N GLU A 188 -11.66 6.74 -2.79
CA GLU A 188 -11.00 5.52 -3.26
C GLU A 188 -10.04 5.83 -4.40
N ILE A 189 -8.80 5.36 -4.28
CA ILE A 189 -7.75 5.43 -5.31
C ILE A 189 -7.44 4.03 -5.84
N PRO A 190 -7.17 3.87 -7.15
CA PRO A 190 -7.00 2.55 -7.75
C PRO A 190 -5.70 1.87 -7.34
N ASN A 191 -4.64 2.62 -7.14
CA ASN A 191 -3.32 2.14 -6.77
C ASN A 191 -2.53 3.18 -5.97
N ILE A 192 -1.42 2.77 -5.37
CA ILE A 192 -0.54 3.62 -4.55
C ILE A 192 0.91 3.66 -5.05
N ASN A 193 1.17 3.10 -6.23
CA ASN A 193 2.51 3.02 -6.79
C ASN A 193 2.55 3.57 -8.22
N HIS A 194 3.71 4.10 -8.61
CA HIS A 194 4.09 4.36 -10.00
C HIS A 194 4.31 3.05 -10.77
N PHE A 195 4.15 3.06 -12.08
CA PHE A 195 4.31 1.88 -12.95
C PHE A 195 3.45 0.69 -12.52
N SER A 196 2.19 0.97 -12.19
CA SER A 196 1.26 -0.05 -11.72
C SER A 196 0.94 -1.07 -12.81
N THR A 197 0.83 -2.34 -12.42
CA THR A 197 0.39 -3.43 -13.30
C THR A 197 -1.12 -3.44 -13.40
N GLN A 198 -1.66 -3.37 -14.61
CA GLN A 198 -3.09 -3.40 -14.86
C GLN A 198 -3.69 -4.77 -14.54
N GLY A 199 -4.86 -4.79 -13.88
CA GLY A 199 -5.48 -6.02 -13.37
C GLY A 199 -4.83 -6.55 -12.08
N SER A 200 -3.85 -5.84 -11.53
CA SER A 200 -3.17 -6.15 -10.27
C SER A 200 -2.93 -4.84 -9.49
N SER A 201 -1.80 -4.72 -8.84
CA SER A 201 -1.23 -3.49 -8.30
C SER A 201 0.28 -3.53 -8.57
N GLY A 202 1.12 -3.10 -7.72
CA GLY A 202 2.56 -3.21 -7.91
C GLY A 202 3.20 -1.90 -8.35
N GLY A 203 4.32 -2.01 -9.03
CA GLY A 203 5.18 -0.88 -9.37
C GLY A 203 6.28 -0.65 -8.34
N PRO A 204 7.42 -0.05 -8.74
CA PRO A 204 8.65 -0.03 -7.91
C PRO A 204 8.69 1.10 -6.88
N VAL A 205 7.86 2.14 -7.00
CA VAL A 205 7.94 3.38 -6.20
C VAL A 205 6.55 3.82 -5.78
N GLY A 206 6.41 4.22 -4.51
CA GLY A 206 5.15 4.75 -3.97
C GLY A 206 4.79 6.12 -4.55
N LEU A 207 3.49 6.29 -4.84
CA LEU A 207 2.89 7.49 -5.40
C LEU A 207 2.51 8.52 -4.32
N ILE A 208 2.12 8.06 -3.12
CA ILE A 208 1.58 8.92 -2.07
C ILE A 208 2.71 9.70 -1.39
N ASN A 209 2.59 11.02 -1.32
CA ASN A 209 3.52 11.86 -0.57
C ASN A 209 3.30 11.71 0.94
N VAL A 210 4.33 11.21 1.63
CA VAL A 210 4.31 10.99 3.09
C VAL A 210 4.11 12.28 3.89
N ASP A 211 4.50 13.44 3.36
CA ASP A 211 4.33 14.72 4.05
C ASP A 211 2.86 15.16 4.16
N PHE A 212 1.98 14.57 3.37
CA PHE A 212 0.53 14.74 3.48
C PHE A 212 -0.10 13.89 4.57
N ILE A 213 0.53 12.76 4.91
CA ILE A 213 -0.07 11.76 5.77
C ILE A 213 0.01 12.21 7.24
N ARG A 214 -1.10 12.07 7.94
CA ARG A 214 -1.19 12.14 9.39
C ARG A 214 -1.04 10.75 9.99
N ASP A 215 -1.85 9.80 9.53
CA ASP A 215 -1.87 8.39 9.93
C ASP A 215 -2.46 7.52 8.83
N VAL A 216 -2.21 6.20 8.93
CA VAL A 216 -2.75 5.18 8.03
C VAL A 216 -3.43 4.11 8.87
N ASP A 217 -4.71 3.86 8.61
CA ASP A 217 -5.39 2.69 9.14
C ASP A 217 -5.30 1.56 8.13
N PHE A 218 -4.71 0.46 8.55
CA PHE A 218 -4.56 -0.76 7.79
C PHE A 218 -5.40 -1.88 8.39
N TYR A 219 -6.35 -2.37 7.60
CA TYR A 219 -7.20 -3.52 7.91
C TYR A 219 -6.72 -4.72 7.10
N SER A 220 -6.13 -5.72 7.74
CA SER A 220 -5.71 -6.99 7.10
C SER A 220 -6.81 -8.06 7.11
N GLY A 221 -8.04 -7.68 7.41
CA GLY A 221 -9.26 -8.46 7.52
C GLY A 221 -10.29 -7.68 8.31
N ALA A 222 -11.48 -8.24 8.51
CA ALA A 222 -12.51 -7.63 9.36
C ALA A 222 -12.89 -6.18 8.96
N PHE A 223 -12.86 -5.86 7.66
CA PHE A 223 -13.16 -4.49 7.22
C PHE A 223 -14.61 -4.12 7.48
N PRO A 224 -14.90 -2.84 7.83
CA PRO A 224 -16.27 -2.39 8.10
C PRO A 224 -17.14 -2.42 6.83
N ALA A 225 -18.47 -2.43 7.00
CA ALA A 225 -19.44 -2.63 5.91
C ALA A 225 -19.42 -1.51 4.85
N ASN A 226 -18.98 -0.30 5.21
CA ASN A 226 -18.81 0.80 4.27
C ASN A 226 -17.64 0.60 3.28
N ARG A 227 -16.84 -0.46 3.45
CA ARG A 227 -15.75 -0.84 2.54
C ARG A 227 -16.12 -2.12 1.80
N GLY A 228 -16.22 -2.01 0.47
CA GLY A 228 -16.59 -3.12 -0.43
C GLY A 228 -15.53 -3.37 -1.50
N ASN A 229 -15.83 -4.31 -2.38
CA ASN A 229 -15.01 -4.66 -3.54
C ASN A 229 -13.56 -5.04 -3.18
N THR A 230 -13.36 -5.72 -2.04
CA THR A 230 -12.05 -6.12 -1.52
C THR A 230 -12.12 -7.47 -0.82
N LEU A 231 -11.06 -8.28 -0.90
CA LEU A 231 -10.98 -9.60 -0.27
C LEU A 231 -9.81 -9.73 0.71
N SER A 232 -8.78 -8.86 0.61
CA SER A 232 -7.56 -9.03 1.41
C SER A 232 -7.29 -7.90 2.37
N SER A 233 -7.36 -6.63 1.95
CA SER A 233 -7.14 -5.51 2.86
C SER A 233 -7.80 -4.22 2.42
N VAL A 234 -7.91 -3.31 3.40
CA VAL A 234 -8.28 -1.91 3.18
C VAL A 234 -7.22 -1.03 3.84
N PHE A 235 -6.76 -0.02 3.11
CA PHE A 235 -5.89 1.04 3.62
C PHE A 235 -6.62 2.38 3.58
N GLU A 236 -6.68 3.06 4.70
CA GLU A 236 -7.23 4.40 4.83
C GLU A 236 -6.13 5.39 5.19
N PHE A 237 -5.68 6.15 4.20
CA PHE A 237 -4.71 7.21 4.38
C PHE A 237 -5.43 8.48 4.81
N ARG A 238 -5.18 8.92 6.05
CA ARG A 238 -5.69 10.18 6.55
C ARG A 238 -4.64 11.26 6.35
N GLN A 239 -5.00 12.28 5.61
CA GLN A 239 -4.13 13.42 5.39
C GLN A 239 -4.25 14.44 6.53
N LYS A 240 -3.15 15.16 6.79
CA LYS A 240 -3.21 16.39 7.59
C LYS A 240 -3.96 17.48 6.82
N ASP A 241 -4.46 18.47 7.52
CA ASP A 241 -4.94 19.70 6.90
C ASP A 241 -3.78 20.66 6.67
N GLY A 242 -3.89 21.57 5.70
CA GLY A 242 -2.94 22.66 5.52
C GLY A 242 -2.94 23.61 6.73
N ARG A 243 -1.82 24.26 6.97
CA ARG A 243 -1.70 25.24 8.07
C ARG A 243 -2.71 26.36 7.92
N SER A 244 -3.23 26.84 9.05
CA SER A 244 -4.16 27.96 9.09
C SER A 244 -3.51 29.29 9.52
N ASP A 245 -2.23 29.26 9.96
CA ASP A 245 -1.54 30.41 10.55
C ASP A 245 -0.57 31.10 9.58
N LYS A 246 0.16 30.35 8.76
CA LYS A 246 1.14 30.89 7.81
C LYS A 246 1.47 29.92 6.70
N LEU A 247 2.04 30.43 5.61
CA LEU A 247 2.65 29.62 4.56
C LEU A 247 3.87 28.88 5.10
N SER A 248 4.01 27.63 4.72
CA SER A 248 5.13 26.76 5.08
C SER A 248 5.47 25.86 3.92
N SER A 249 6.75 25.52 3.79
CA SER A 249 7.23 24.66 2.72
C SER A 249 8.19 23.58 3.23
N SER A 250 8.24 22.49 2.51
CA SER A 250 9.26 21.45 2.66
C SER A 250 9.88 21.16 1.30
N LEU A 251 11.20 21.15 1.25
CA LEU A 251 11.97 20.85 0.06
C LEU A 251 12.81 19.60 0.34
N THR A 252 12.65 18.58 -0.48
CA THR A 252 13.47 17.37 -0.43
C THR A 252 14.32 17.26 -1.70
N VAL A 253 15.63 17.06 -1.54
CA VAL A 253 16.56 16.75 -2.62
C VAL A 253 17.21 15.42 -2.26
N GLY A 254 16.85 14.37 -2.99
CA GLY A 254 17.39 13.03 -2.81
C GLY A 254 18.32 12.63 -3.95
N SER A 255 18.93 11.45 -3.86
CA SER A 255 19.73 10.88 -4.96
C SER A 255 18.87 10.38 -6.13
N SER A 256 17.58 10.24 -5.95
CA SER A 256 16.62 9.68 -6.95
C SER A 256 15.57 10.68 -7.40
N ASP A 257 15.23 11.68 -6.58
CA ASP A 257 14.12 12.59 -6.82
C ASP A 257 14.29 13.93 -6.11
N PHE A 258 13.53 14.89 -6.61
CA PHE A 258 13.30 16.19 -6.02
C PHE A 258 11.80 16.31 -5.67
N ALA A 259 11.49 16.77 -4.49
CA ALA A 259 10.11 16.98 -4.08
C ALA A 259 9.93 18.32 -3.35
N THR A 260 8.83 18.99 -3.62
CA THR A 260 8.41 20.18 -2.89
C THR A 260 7.00 20.01 -2.33
N THR A 261 6.79 20.49 -1.13
CA THR A 261 5.47 20.52 -0.48
C THR A 261 5.23 21.92 0.03
N LEU A 262 4.07 22.47 -0.28
CA LEU A 262 3.59 23.79 0.18
C LEU A 262 2.30 23.60 0.97
N GLU A 263 2.16 24.32 2.08
CA GLU A 263 0.95 24.32 2.88
C GLU A 263 0.69 25.69 3.50
N GLY A 264 -0.57 26.08 3.61
CA GLY A 264 -0.89 27.36 4.22
C GLY A 264 -2.37 27.72 4.12
N PRO A 265 -2.75 28.89 4.65
CA PRO A 265 -4.07 29.45 4.46
C PRO A 265 -4.20 30.09 3.06
N ILE A 266 -5.36 29.90 2.43
CA ILE A 266 -5.83 30.74 1.31
C ILE A 266 -6.60 31.93 1.88
N ASP A 267 -7.46 31.64 2.86
CA ASP A 267 -8.21 32.63 3.66
C ASP A 267 -8.49 32.06 5.06
N ALA A 268 -9.24 32.78 5.88
CA ALA A 268 -9.56 32.37 7.26
C ALA A 268 -10.34 31.07 7.39
N LYS A 269 -10.98 30.59 6.32
CA LYS A 269 -11.80 29.37 6.27
C LYS A 269 -11.20 28.28 5.37
N THR A 270 -10.22 28.62 4.55
CA THR A 270 -9.68 27.76 3.50
C THR A 270 -8.19 27.54 3.70
N THR A 271 -7.79 26.27 3.77
CA THR A 271 -6.38 25.88 3.81
C THR A 271 -6.04 24.99 2.63
N PHE A 272 -4.78 25.01 2.21
CA PHE A 272 -4.29 24.15 1.16
C PHE A 272 -3.03 23.38 1.58
N LEU A 273 -2.82 22.27 0.90
CA LEU A 273 -1.63 21.45 0.95
C LEU A 273 -1.39 20.98 -0.49
N ALA A 274 -0.21 21.24 -1.05
CA ALA A 274 0.12 20.91 -2.43
C ALA A 274 1.55 20.38 -2.51
N SER A 275 1.81 19.41 -3.39
CA SER A 275 3.15 18.91 -3.65
C SER A 275 3.34 18.56 -5.11
N TYR A 276 4.60 18.60 -5.51
CA TYR A 276 5.09 18.10 -6.78
C TYR A 276 6.40 17.36 -6.56
N ARG A 277 6.55 16.20 -7.21
CA ARG A 277 7.77 15.39 -7.21
C ARG A 277 8.21 15.08 -8.64
N TYR A 278 9.50 15.19 -8.87
CA TYR A 278 10.15 14.87 -10.13
C TYR A 278 11.30 13.90 -9.88
N SER A 279 11.29 12.77 -10.56
CA SER A 279 12.30 11.73 -10.44
C SER A 279 13.35 11.85 -11.54
N TYR A 280 14.60 11.73 -11.14
CA TYR A 280 15.74 11.50 -12.01
C TYR A 280 16.38 10.13 -11.76
N LEU A 281 15.59 9.16 -11.31
CA LEU A 281 15.99 7.78 -11.03
C LEU A 281 16.67 7.12 -12.24
N GLN A 282 16.26 7.48 -13.46
CA GLN A 282 16.90 7.05 -14.71
C GLN A 282 18.42 7.32 -14.73
N GLY A 283 18.89 8.44 -14.18
CA GLY A 283 20.32 8.76 -14.09
C GLY A 283 21.07 7.79 -13.17
N LEU A 284 20.48 7.47 -12.01
CA LEU A 284 21.05 6.49 -11.08
C LEU A 284 21.10 5.09 -11.70
N PHE A 285 20.01 4.66 -12.36
CA PHE A 285 19.95 3.35 -13.01
C PHE A 285 20.93 3.22 -14.18
N LYS A 286 21.14 4.30 -14.95
CA LYS A 286 22.15 4.33 -15.99
C LYS A 286 23.58 4.19 -15.41
N LEU A 287 23.86 4.84 -14.28
CA LEU A 287 25.15 4.71 -13.58
C LEU A 287 25.38 3.30 -13.01
N LEU A 288 24.30 2.59 -12.65
CA LEU A 288 24.35 1.21 -12.17
C LEU A 288 24.39 0.17 -13.31
N GLY A 289 24.37 0.61 -14.59
CA GLY A 289 24.38 -0.27 -15.75
C GLY A 289 23.11 -1.09 -15.96
N LEU A 290 21.98 -0.66 -15.37
CA LEU A 290 20.72 -1.40 -15.49
C LEU A 290 20.11 -1.23 -16.90
N PRO A 291 19.43 -2.27 -17.44
CA PRO A 291 18.89 -2.26 -18.80
C PRO A 291 17.62 -1.42 -18.95
N PHE A 292 17.12 -0.79 -17.89
CA PHE A 292 15.88 -0.02 -17.88
C PHE A 292 16.02 1.29 -17.11
N LEU A 293 15.33 2.32 -17.59
CA LEU A 293 15.45 3.70 -17.14
C LEU A 293 14.07 4.29 -16.79
N PRO A 294 13.56 4.08 -15.57
CA PRO A 294 12.29 4.64 -15.13
C PRO A 294 12.43 6.14 -14.82
N ALA A 295 11.44 6.92 -15.23
CA ALA A 295 11.27 8.31 -14.85
C ALA A 295 9.81 8.56 -14.50
N TYR A 296 9.55 9.30 -13.44
CA TYR A 296 8.18 9.62 -13.03
C TYR A 296 8.08 11.05 -12.51
N GLN A 297 6.87 11.57 -12.59
CA GLN A 297 6.47 12.82 -11.92
C GLN A 297 5.11 12.60 -11.31
N ASP A 298 4.89 13.21 -10.15
CA ASP A 298 3.60 13.16 -9.49
C ASP A 298 3.25 14.52 -8.86
N TYR A 299 1.96 14.70 -8.70
CA TYR A 299 1.40 15.82 -7.98
C TYR A 299 0.32 15.36 -7.03
N GLN A 300 0.21 16.04 -5.91
CA GLN A 300 -0.83 15.81 -4.93
C GLN A 300 -1.28 17.14 -4.33
N PHE A 301 -2.59 17.31 -4.12
CA PHE A 301 -3.09 18.47 -3.42
C PHE A 301 -4.33 18.14 -2.60
N LYS A 302 -4.56 18.94 -1.56
CA LYS A 302 -5.75 18.97 -0.73
C LYS A 302 -6.10 20.41 -0.45
N ILE A 303 -7.36 20.81 -0.72
CA ILE A 303 -7.91 22.10 -0.36
C ILE A 303 -9.10 21.85 0.54
N LYS A 304 -9.07 22.34 1.77
CA LYS A 304 -10.16 22.21 2.72
C LYS A 304 -10.78 23.57 2.99
N HIS A 305 -12.10 23.66 2.76
CA HIS A 305 -12.91 24.87 3.01
C HIS A 305 -13.95 24.60 4.09
N LYS A 306 -13.90 25.37 5.18
CA LYS A 306 -14.90 25.34 6.25
C LYS A 306 -16.01 26.34 5.91
N ILE A 307 -17.12 25.86 5.31
CA ILE A 307 -18.28 26.70 5.00
C ILE A 307 -18.78 27.37 6.29
N ASN A 308 -18.95 26.53 7.33
CA ASN A 308 -19.25 26.93 8.70
C ASN A 308 -18.81 25.83 9.69
N SER A 309 -19.15 25.94 10.99
CA SER A 309 -18.76 24.96 12.02
C SER A 309 -19.29 23.54 11.77
N LYS A 310 -20.38 23.39 11.00
CA LYS A 310 -21.06 22.12 10.72
C LYS A 310 -20.82 21.58 9.32
N ASN A 311 -20.24 22.36 8.42
CA ASN A 311 -20.13 22.00 7.01
C ASN A 311 -18.73 22.23 6.49
N GLU A 312 -18.11 21.18 5.99
CA GLU A 312 -16.76 21.19 5.41
C GLU A 312 -16.80 20.62 3.99
N LEU A 313 -16.08 21.27 3.10
CA LEU A 313 -15.84 20.82 1.73
C LEU A 313 -14.34 20.58 1.56
N THR A 314 -13.97 19.44 0.99
CA THR A 314 -12.56 19.11 0.72
C THR A 314 -12.39 18.67 -0.73
N PHE A 315 -11.43 19.27 -1.43
CA PHE A 315 -10.98 18.88 -2.75
C PHE A 315 -9.65 18.16 -2.63
N ILE A 316 -9.53 17.01 -3.27
CA ILE A 316 -8.31 16.20 -3.27
C ILE A 316 -7.97 15.84 -4.71
N GLY A 317 -6.70 15.98 -5.07
CA GLY A 317 -6.15 15.52 -6.32
C GLY A 317 -4.84 14.80 -6.12
N LEU A 318 -4.65 13.73 -6.87
CA LEU A 318 -3.45 12.92 -6.93
C LEU A 318 -3.27 12.46 -8.37
N GLY A 319 -2.06 12.53 -8.92
CA GLY A 319 -1.80 12.01 -10.25
C GLY A 319 -0.33 11.81 -10.55
N ALA A 320 -0.05 10.97 -11.54
CA ALA A 320 1.29 10.62 -11.97
C ALA A 320 1.41 10.49 -13.48
N ILE A 321 2.61 10.79 -13.96
CA ILE A 321 3.07 10.55 -15.32
C ILE A 321 4.31 9.70 -15.23
N ASP A 322 4.24 8.48 -15.73
CA ASP A 322 5.29 7.48 -15.66
C ASP A 322 5.81 7.19 -17.06
N ARG A 323 7.13 7.17 -17.22
CA ARG A 323 7.81 6.84 -18.45
C ARG A 323 8.95 5.88 -18.20
N PHE A 324 8.93 4.80 -18.92
CA PHE A 324 9.94 3.75 -18.81
C PHE A 324 10.64 3.59 -20.16
N LYS A 325 11.97 3.79 -20.18
CA LYS A 325 12.81 3.65 -21.37
C LYS A 325 13.75 2.48 -21.23
N ILE A 326 14.17 1.93 -22.36
CA ILE A 326 15.18 0.88 -22.45
C ILE A 326 16.56 1.53 -22.49
N ASN A 327 17.52 0.96 -21.76
CA ASN A 327 18.93 1.35 -21.80
C ASN A 327 19.72 0.41 -22.72
N TYR A 328 19.81 0.73 -23.98
CA TYR A 328 20.57 -0.05 -24.94
C TYR A 328 22.10 -0.01 -24.73
N ASP A 329 22.61 0.95 -23.93
CA ASP A 329 24.01 1.09 -23.55
C ASP A 329 24.36 0.25 -22.29
N ALA A 330 23.44 -0.53 -21.75
CA ALA A 330 23.69 -1.39 -20.61
C ALA A 330 24.79 -2.41 -20.92
N GLU A 331 25.50 -2.84 -19.89
CA GLU A 331 26.53 -3.87 -20.03
C GLU A 331 25.95 -5.13 -20.72
N LYS A 332 26.66 -5.63 -21.72
CA LYS A 332 26.21 -6.77 -22.56
C LYS A 332 26.42 -8.11 -21.84
N THR A 333 25.81 -8.28 -20.68
CA THR A 333 25.68 -9.58 -20.01
C THR A 333 24.51 -10.37 -20.60
N GLU A 334 24.53 -11.69 -20.48
CA GLU A 334 23.41 -12.53 -20.93
C GLU A 334 22.09 -12.18 -20.22
N SER A 335 22.15 -11.84 -18.93
CA SER A 335 20.98 -11.42 -18.16
C SER A 335 20.44 -10.06 -18.64
N ASN A 336 21.29 -9.06 -18.86
CA ASN A 336 20.84 -7.79 -19.41
C ASN A 336 20.27 -7.96 -20.82
N GLN A 337 20.90 -8.78 -21.67
CA GLN A 337 20.39 -9.04 -23.00
C GLN A 337 19.01 -9.72 -22.94
N TYR A 338 18.84 -10.73 -22.07
CA TYR A 338 17.55 -11.37 -21.84
C TYR A 338 16.46 -10.35 -21.45
N ILE A 339 16.78 -9.41 -20.53
CA ILE A 339 15.84 -8.35 -20.14
C ILE A 339 15.55 -7.42 -21.32
N LEU A 340 16.57 -6.98 -22.06
CA LEU A 340 16.44 -6.13 -23.25
C LEU A 340 15.58 -6.76 -24.33
N ASP A 341 15.65 -8.08 -24.50
CA ASP A 341 14.93 -8.80 -25.56
C ASP A 341 13.41 -8.82 -25.31
N TYR A 342 12.93 -8.65 -24.08
CA TYR A 342 11.50 -8.74 -23.85
C TYR A 342 10.84 -7.58 -23.11
N ILE A 343 11.59 -6.76 -22.38
CA ILE A 343 10.98 -5.67 -21.62
C ILE A 343 10.36 -4.62 -22.56
N PRO A 344 9.10 -4.25 -22.41
CA PRO A 344 8.49 -3.21 -23.25
C PRO A 344 8.90 -1.81 -22.78
N VAL A 345 8.85 -0.85 -23.66
CA VAL A 345 8.72 0.57 -23.30
C VAL A 345 7.33 0.77 -22.72
N ASN A 346 7.22 1.41 -21.57
CA ASN A 346 5.97 1.61 -20.87
C ASN A 346 5.73 3.10 -20.58
N GLU A 347 4.52 3.56 -20.86
CA GLU A 347 4.05 4.91 -20.54
C GLU A 347 2.71 4.82 -19.81
N GLN A 348 2.63 5.45 -18.64
CA GLN A 348 1.39 5.48 -17.86
C GLN A 348 1.03 6.90 -17.46
N ASN A 349 -0.27 7.18 -17.46
CA ASN A 349 -0.84 8.38 -16.89
C ASN A 349 -1.98 7.97 -15.96
N ASN A 350 -1.95 8.43 -14.73
CA ASN A 350 -3.04 8.19 -13.80
C ASN A 350 -3.39 9.46 -13.03
N TYR A 351 -4.66 9.59 -12.68
CA TYR A 351 -5.10 10.60 -11.74
C TYR A 351 -6.36 10.18 -11.00
N THR A 352 -6.48 10.71 -9.79
CA THR A 352 -7.70 10.69 -8.99
C THR A 352 -8.01 12.12 -8.58
N PHE A 353 -9.21 12.59 -8.86
CA PHE A 353 -9.77 13.83 -8.32
C PHE A 353 -11.05 13.51 -7.56
N GLY A 354 -11.25 14.17 -6.43
CA GLY A 354 -12.45 13.98 -5.68
C GLY A 354 -12.81 15.15 -4.79
N ILE A 355 -14.11 15.22 -4.49
CA ILE A 355 -14.72 16.20 -3.60
C ILE A 355 -15.39 15.42 -2.49
N THR A 356 -15.15 15.81 -1.24
CA THR A 356 -15.88 15.31 -0.09
C THR A 356 -16.63 16.48 0.57
N TYR A 357 -17.91 16.30 0.80
CA TYR A 357 -18.72 17.19 1.61
C TYR A 357 -19.11 16.47 2.89
N ARG A 358 -18.79 17.09 4.03
CA ARG A 358 -19.12 16.55 5.35
C ARG A 358 -20.05 17.52 6.07
N ASN A 359 -21.19 16.99 6.53
CA ASN A 359 -22.14 17.71 7.35
C ASN A 359 -22.17 17.09 8.75
N TYR A 360 -21.90 17.89 9.77
CA TYR A 360 -21.91 17.50 11.17
C TYR A 360 -23.23 17.90 11.84
N ARG A 361 -23.73 17.04 12.71
CA ARG A 361 -24.99 17.19 13.46
C ARG A 361 -24.75 16.79 14.92
N ALA A 362 -25.65 17.17 15.82
CA ALA A 362 -25.51 16.91 17.26
C ALA A 362 -25.31 15.42 17.64
N LYS A 363 -25.78 14.48 16.81
CA LYS A 363 -25.66 13.03 17.07
C LYS A 363 -25.08 12.27 15.88
N GLY A 364 -24.29 12.93 15.03
CA GLY A 364 -23.74 12.23 13.89
C GLY A 364 -23.18 13.13 12.81
N ASN A 365 -22.76 12.52 11.72
CA ASN A 365 -22.34 13.21 10.51
C ASN A 365 -22.79 12.46 9.26
N SER A 366 -22.82 13.16 8.15
CA SER A 366 -22.94 12.56 6.84
C SER A 366 -21.74 12.97 5.96
N LEU A 367 -21.29 12.04 5.14
CA LEU A 367 -20.20 12.19 4.19
C LEU A 367 -20.73 11.90 2.79
N TRP A 368 -20.54 12.84 1.89
CA TRP A 368 -20.82 12.73 0.47
C TRP A 368 -19.49 12.77 -0.26
N VAL A 369 -19.27 11.83 -1.15
CA VAL A 369 -18.03 11.72 -1.94
C VAL A 369 -18.38 11.63 -3.41
N ILE A 370 -17.80 12.49 -4.22
CA ILE A 370 -17.81 12.40 -5.67
C ILE A 370 -16.36 12.35 -6.12
N SER A 371 -16.00 11.37 -6.92
CA SER A 371 -14.63 11.24 -7.41
C SER A 371 -14.56 10.66 -8.81
N ARG A 372 -13.43 10.93 -9.46
CA ARG A 372 -13.06 10.34 -10.73
C ARG A 372 -11.65 9.78 -10.65
N ASN A 373 -11.52 8.51 -11.02
CA ASN A 373 -10.25 7.84 -11.29
C ASN A 373 -10.04 7.70 -12.78
N TYR A 374 -8.81 7.84 -13.23
CA TYR A 374 -8.41 7.58 -14.60
C TYR A 374 -7.04 6.91 -14.61
N PHE A 375 -6.89 5.88 -15.39
CA PHE A 375 -5.63 5.19 -15.62
C PHE A 375 -5.49 4.86 -17.11
N LYS A 376 -4.37 5.26 -17.72
CA LYS A 376 -4.00 4.93 -19.08
C LYS A 376 -2.66 4.22 -19.07
N ASN A 377 -2.59 3.10 -19.77
CA ASN A 377 -1.40 2.28 -19.86
C ASN A 377 -1.07 1.99 -21.34
N ARG A 378 0.16 2.27 -21.74
CA ARG A 378 0.73 1.94 -23.04
C ARG A 378 1.97 1.08 -22.82
N ALA A 379 2.04 -0.10 -23.44
CA ALA A 379 3.23 -0.94 -23.47
C ALA A 379 3.55 -1.32 -24.91
N LEU A 380 4.80 -1.10 -25.35
CA LEU A 380 5.22 -1.34 -26.73
C LEU A 380 6.55 -2.06 -26.75
N LYS A 381 6.62 -3.14 -27.51
CA LYS A 381 7.82 -3.93 -27.74
C LYS A 381 7.90 -4.38 -29.20
N TYR A 382 9.03 -4.15 -29.83
CA TYR A 382 9.33 -4.69 -31.16
C TYR A 382 10.26 -5.90 -31.05
N GLN A 383 10.17 -6.79 -32.02
CA GLN A 383 11.13 -7.88 -32.17
C GLN A 383 12.54 -7.30 -32.34
N ASP A 384 13.52 -7.87 -31.62
CA ASP A 384 14.93 -7.41 -31.58
C ASP A 384 15.11 -5.92 -31.26
N ASN A 385 14.13 -5.29 -30.63
CA ASN A 385 14.07 -3.84 -30.35
C ASN A 385 14.11 -2.94 -31.59
N ASP A 386 13.78 -3.48 -32.76
CA ASP A 386 13.80 -2.78 -34.04
C ASP A 386 12.39 -2.32 -34.46
N PRO A 387 12.12 -1.00 -34.48
CA PRO A 387 10.79 -0.49 -34.87
C PRO A 387 10.35 -0.84 -36.31
N ALA A 388 11.30 -1.28 -37.18
CA ALA A 388 10.97 -1.75 -38.53
C ALA A 388 10.41 -3.19 -38.52
N LYS A 389 10.56 -3.93 -37.41
CA LYS A 389 10.06 -5.29 -37.26
C LYS A 389 8.67 -5.32 -36.61
N THR A 390 8.08 -6.51 -36.61
CA THR A 390 6.76 -6.73 -36.02
C THR A 390 6.78 -6.44 -34.51
N SER A 391 5.75 -5.78 -34.01
CA SER A 391 5.55 -5.63 -32.58
C SER A 391 5.20 -6.98 -31.95
N THR A 392 5.90 -7.34 -30.86
CA THR A 392 5.59 -8.50 -30.02
C THR A 392 4.60 -8.16 -28.92
N ILE A 393 4.62 -6.88 -28.50
CA ILE A 393 3.61 -6.27 -27.61
C ILE A 393 3.23 -4.92 -28.20
N ASP A 394 1.96 -4.71 -28.41
CA ASP A 394 1.34 -3.40 -28.67
C ASP A 394 0.05 -3.37 -27.86
N TYR A 395 0.14 -2.74 -26.70
CA TYR A 395 -0.93 -2.70 -25.73
C TYR A 395 -1.25 -1.25 -25.38
N LEU A 396 -2.49 -0.88 -25.55
CA LEU A 396 -3.02 0.41 -25.13
C LEU A 396 -4.34 0.18 -24.41
N SER A 397 -4.45 0.68 -23.18
CA SER A 397 -5.71 0.58 -22.45
C SER A 397 -5.99 1.81 -21.61
N SER A 398 -7.26 2.00 -21.28
CA SER A 398 -7.69 2.99 -20.31
C SER A 398 -8.79 2.47 -19.41
N GLU A 399 -8.75 2.93 -18.17
CA GLU A 399 -9.79 2.72 -17.16
C GLU A 399 -10.23 4.07 -16.62
N ALA A 400 -11.54 4.31 -16.56
CA ALA A 400 -12.13 5.51 -16.00
C ALA A 400 -13.28 5.13 -15.08
N GLU A 401 -13.32 5.69 -13.87
CA GLU A 401 -14.33 5.41 -12.87
C GLU A 401 -14.85 6.72 -12.29
N ASN A 402 -16.14 6.99 -12.45
CA ASN A 402 -16.83 8.09 -11.80
C ASN A 402 -17.63 7.51 -10.64
N LYS A 403 -17.33 7.94 -9.43
CA LYS A 403 -17.86 7.33 -8.19
C LYS A 403 -18.64 8.36 -7.39
N PHE A 404 -19.77 7.91 -6.88
CA PHE A 404 -20.55 8.59 -5.87
C PHE A 404 -20.69 7.68 -4.65
N ARG A 405 -20.49 8.23 -3.44
CA ARG A 405 -20.71 7.51 -2.19
C ARG A 405 -21.31 8.46 -1.14
N PHE A 406 -22.34 7.94 -0.49
CA PHE A 406 -22.98 8.55 0.66
C PHE A 406 -22.81 7.67 1.90
N GLU A 407 -22.38 8.23 3.01
CA GLU A 407 -22.28 7.59 4.32
C GLU A 407 -22.96 8.46 5.37
N ASN A 408 -23.76 7.87 6.23
CA ASN A 408 -24.39 8.52 7.36
C ASN A 408 -24.05 7.79 8.64
N ASN A 409 -23.35 8.46 9.54
CA ASN A 409 -23.01 7.96 10.87
C ASN A 409 -23.89 8.69 11.89
N THR A 410 -24.60 7.94 12.75
CA THR A 410 -25.45 8.54 13.78
C THR A 410 -25.49 7.68 15.03
N PHE A 411 -25.67 8.33 16.19
CA PHE A 411 -25.93 7.66 17.46
C PHE A 411 -27.43 7.66 17.74
N ILE A 412 -28.00 6.49 17.97
CA ILE A 412 -29.40 6.27 18.32
C ILE A 412 -29.48 5.25 19.47
N GLY A 413 -29.99 5.67 20.64
CA GLY A 413 -30.19 4.74 21.77
C GLY A 413 -28.93 4.02 22.26
N GLY A 414 -27.77 4.68 22.19
CA GLY A 414 -26.47 4.10 22.56
C GLY A 414 -25.88 3.15 21.50
N TYR A 415 -26.48 3.09 20.30
CA TYR A 415 -25.95 2.39 19.15
C TYR A 415 -25.32 3.39 18.19
N LYS A 416 -24.19 3.02 17.60
CA LYS A 416 -23.62 3.71 16.44
C LYS A 416 -24.12 3.02 15.18
N LEU A 417 -24.92 3.72 14.40
CA LEU A 417 -25.48 3.25 13.13
C LEU A 417 -24.72 3.94 11.97
N ASN A 418 -24.15 3.14 11.07
CA ASN A 418 -23.56 3.61 9.82
C ASN A 418 -24.34 3.02 8.65
N LEU A 419 -24.97 3.88 7.86
CA LEU A 419 -25.74 3.52 6.66
C LEU A 419 -25.15 4.22 5.46
N GLY A 420 -25.22 3.60 4.30
CA GLY A 420 -24.80 4.28 3.08
C GLY A 420 -25.12 3.55 1.80
N ALA A 421 -24.85 4.28 0.72
CA ALA A 421 -25.04 3.87 -0.64
C ALA A 421 -23.86 4.32 -1.51
N SER A 422 -23.60 3.57 -2.57
CA SER A 422 -22.59 3.92 -3.58
C SER A 422 -23.15 3.66 -4.99
N ALA A 423 -22.74 4.49 -5.92
CA ALA A 423 -22.98 4.30 -7.35
C ALA A 423 -21.69 4.63 -8.12
N GLU A 424 -21.42 3.89 -9.17
CA GLU A 424 -20.22 4.07 -9.96
C GLU A 424 -20.50 3.80 -11.43
N SER A 425 -20.01 4.68 -12.31
CA SER A 425 -19.95 4.47 -13.76
C SER A 425 -18.51 4.24 -14.15
N SER A 426 -18.21 3.04 -14.66
CA SER A 426 -16.88 2.62 -15.07
C SER A 426 -16.82 2.40 -16.58
N ALA A 427 -15.76 2.88 -17.20
CA ALA A 427 -15.44 2.63 -18.59
C ALA A 427 -14.04 2.00 -18.68
N TYR A 428 -13.94 0.94 -19.46
CA TYR A 428 -12.67 0.27 -19.78
C TYR A 428 -12.55 0.16 -21.29
N SER A 429 -11.37 0.43 -21.82
CA SER A 429 -11.06 0.15 -23.22
C SER A 429 -9.66 -0.44 -23.34
N THR A 430 -9.48 -1.31 -24.32
CA THR A 430 -8.18 -1.85 -24.68
C THR A 430 -8.05 -2.08 -26.17
N ASP A 431 -6.84 -1.83 -26.68
CA ASP A 431 -6.35 -2.31 -27.96
C ASP A 431 -5.11 -3.15 -27.65
N THR A 432 -5.22 -4.44 -27.83
CA THR A 432 -4.24 -5.43 -27.36
C THR A 432 -3.74 -6.24 -28.54
N LYS A 433 -2.42 -6.25 -28.72
CA LYS A 433 -1.69 -7.22 -29.54
C LYS A 433 -0.53 -7.73 -28.70
N GLN A 434 -0.52 -9.00 -28.38
CA GLN A 434 0.54 -9.61 -27.58
C GLN A 434 0.84 -11.01 -28.07
N LEU A 435 2.11 -11.30 -28.35
CA LEU A 435 2.60 -12.63 -28.59
C LEU A 435 2.81 -13.35 -27.26
N PHE A 436 2.45 -14.60 -27.23
CA PHE A 436 2.70 -15.52 -26.12
C PHE A 436 3.41 -16.75 -26.64
N PRO A 437 4.05 -17.56 -25.82
CA PRO A 437 4.47 -18.89 -26.25
C PRO A 437 3.28 -19.64 -26.89
N LEU A 438 3.49 -20.17 -28.11
CA LEU A 438 2.49 -20.97 -28.85
C LEU A 438 1.22 -20.20 -29.29
N GLY A 439 1.22 -18.86 -29.32
CA GLY A 439 0.06 -18.14 -29.82
C GLY A 439 0.17 -16.61 -29.73
N ALA A 440 -0.85 -15.95 -30.23
CA ALA A 440 -1.00 -14.51 -30.14
C ALA A 440 -2.42 -14.15 -29.70
N VAL A 441 -2.53 -13.05 -28.96
CA VAL A 441 -3.82 -12.43 -28.64
C VAL A 441 -3.87 -11.06 -29.31
N GLN A 442 -4.89 -10.83 -30.11
CA GLN A 442 -5.15 -9.54 -30.74
C GLN A 442 -6.63 -9.23 -30.71
N TYR A 443 -7.01 -8.19 -29.99
CA TYR A 443 -8.40 -7.74 -29.93
C TYR A 443 -8.51 -6.28 -29.48
N GLN A 444 -9.65 -5.70 -29.80
CA GLN A 444 -10.12 -4.42 -29.29
C GLN A 444 -11.36 -4.64 -28.45
N SER A 445 -11.45 -4.01 -27.31
CA SER A 445 -12.61 -4.13 -26.43
C SER A 445 -12.94 -2.81 -25.76
N SER A 446 -14.23 -2.62 -25.50
CA SER A 446 -14.73 -1.55 -24.66
C SER A 446 -15.84 -2.06 -23.76
N LEU A 447 -15.85 -1.64 -22.50
CA LEU A 447 -16.87 -1.93 -21.50
C LEU A 447 -17.39 -0.64 -20.89
N SER A 448 -18.70 -0.63 -20.60
CA SER A 448 -19.32 0.38 -19.74
C SER A 448 -20.14 -0.36 -18.68
N ILE A 449 -19.78 -0.16 -17.41
CA ILE A 449 -20.40 -0.87 -16.30
C ILE A 449 -20.92 0.15 -15.29
N ILE A 450 -22.20 0.03 -14.94
CA ILE A 450 -22.82 0.75 -13.82
C ILE A 450 -22.81 -0.18 -12.61
N LYS A 451 -22.19 0.25 -11.54
CA LYS A 451 -22.09 -0.48 -10.26
C LYS A 451 -22.85 0.29 -9.19
N TYR A 452 -23.50 -0.43 -8.28
CA TYR A 452 -24.19 0.17 -7.16
C TYR A 452 -24.12 -0.75 -5.94
N GLY A 453 -24.18 -0.17 -4.75
CA GLY A 453 -24.09 -0.91 -3.51
C GLY A 453 -24.75 -0.19 -2.35
N LEU A 454 -25.24 -0.97 -1.40
CA LEU A 454 -25.85 -0.52 -0.17
C LEU A 454 -25.18 -1.18 1.02
N PHE A 455 -25.07 -0.48 2.14
CA PHE A 455 -24.57 -1.07 3.38
C PHE A 455 -25.26 -0.49 4.61
N ALA A 456 -25.26 -1.31 5.65
CA ALA A 456 -25.69 -0.96 7.00
C ALA A 456 -24.75 -1.60 8.02
N GLN A 457 -24.36 -0.87 9.06
CA GLN A 457 -23.57 -1.41 10.16
C GLN A 457 -24.05 -0.82 11.48
N LEU A 458 -24.26 -1.69 12.46
CA LEU A 458 -24.67 -1.35 13.81
C LEU A 458 -23.59 -1.78 14.78
N SER A 459 -23.16 -0.87 15.66
CA SER A 459 -22.11 -1.14 16.64
C SER A 459 -22.54 -0.62 18.02
N LYS A 460 -22.14 -1.36 19.05
CA LYS A 460 -22.43 -0.99 20.45
C LYS A 460 -21.38 -1.56 21.39
N SER A 461 -21.07 -0.80 22.45
CA SER A 461 -20.33 -1.26 23.60
C SER A 461 -21.28 -1.69 24.73
N PHE A 462 -20.95 -2.78 25.40
CA PHE A 462 -21.70 -3.34 26.54
C PHE A 462 -20.73 -3.55 27.70
N LEU A 463 -21.27 -3.86 28.90
CA LEU A 463 -20.50 -4.22 30.09
C LEU A 463 -19.42 -3.16 30.45
N ASN A 464 -19.80 -1.89 30.44
CA ASN A 464 -18.89 -0.77 30.71
C ASN A 464 -17.67 -0.79 29.77
N ASP A 465 -17.91 -0.86 28.46
CA ASP A 465 -16.91 -0.91 27.36
C ASP A 465 -16.01 -2.15 27.37
N LYS A 466 -16.31 -3.19 28.19
CA LYS A 466 -15.58 -4.45 28.12
C LYS A 466 -15.92 -5.27 26.89
N LEU A 467 -17.16 -5.21 26.40
CA LEU A 467 -17.61 -5.94 25.23
C LEU A 467 -18.01 -4.97 24.13
N ASN A 468 -17.27 -4.98 23.03
CA ASN A 468 -17.62 -4.26 21.81
C ASN A 468 -18.18 -5.22 20.78
N PHE A 469 -19.33 -4.92 20.23
CA PHE A 469 -20.02 -5.72 19.23
C PHE A 469 -20.33 -4.86 18.00
N SER A 470 -20.12 -5.42 16.82
CA SER A 470 -20.49 -4.81 15.55
C SER A 470 -21.03 -5.84 14.58
N ALA A 471 -22.17 -5.52 13.97
CA ALA A 471 -22.77 -6.32 12.90
C ALA A 471 -23.02 -5.43 11.68
N GLY A 472 -22.59 -5.89 10.51
CA GLY A 472 -22.72 -5.18 9.25
C GLY A 472 -23.25 -6.06 8.13
N LEU A 473 -23.95 -5.45 7.20
CA LEU A 473 -24.43 -6.08 5.97
C LEU A 473 -24.12 -5.15 4.80
N ARG A 474 -23.62 -5.72 3.72
CA ARG A 474 -23.40 -5.03 2.46
C ARG A 474 -23.91 -5.87 1.30
N ALA A 475 -24.39 -5.22 0.25
CA ALA A 475 -24.69 -5.83 -1.03
C ALA A 475 -24.24 -4.93 -2.17
N ASP A 476 -23.61 -5.49 -3.19
CA ASP A 476 -23.12 -4.82 -4.37
C ASP A 476 -23.67 -5.49 -5.63
N ALA A 477 -23.94 -4.72 -6.68
CA ALA A 477 -24.37 -5.24 -7.95
C ALA A 477 -23.86 -4.38 -9.11
N ASN A 478 -23.93 -4.90 -10.32
CA ASN A 478 -23.62 -4.17 -11.55
C ASN A 478 -24.37 -4.75 -12.75
N ASN A 479 -24.39 -4.01 -13.84
CA ASN A 479 -25.13 -4.37 -15.06
C ASN A 479 -24.33 -5.22 -16.07
N PHE A 480 -23.16 -5.77 -15.69
CA PHE A 480 -22.34 -6.58 -16.58
C PHE A 480 -23.03 -7.88 -17.00
N SER A 481 -23.65 -8.58 -16.04
CA SER A 481 -24.42 -9.80 -16.31
C SER A 481 -25.65 -9.89 -15.40
N ALA A 482 -26.61 -10.71 -15.78
CA ALA A 482 -27.83 -10.95 -14.98
C ALA A 482 -27.48 -11.49 -13.56
N THR A 483 -26.44 -12.31 -13.47
CA THR A 483 -25.94 -12.83 -12.18
C THR A 483 -25.35 -11.72 -11.31
N MET A 484 -24.58 -10.81 -11.89
CA MET A 484 -23.96 -9.70 -11.18
C MET A 484 -24.94 -8.57 -10.86
N ASN A 485 -26.09 -8.50 -11.54
CA ASN A 485 -27.13 -7.51 -11.28
C ASN A 485 -28.06 -7.87 -10.09
N ASN A 486 -27.80 -8.98 -9.41
CA ASN A 486 -28.61 -9.44 -8.29
C ASN A 486 -27.92 -9.18 -6.95
N LEU A 487 -28.39 -8.16 -6.21
CA LEU A 487 -27.88 -7.78 -4.89
C LEU A 487 -27.90 -8.94 -3.87
N LEU A 488 -28.84 -9.86 -3.95
CA LEU A 488 -28.92 -10.99 -3.04
C LEU A 488 -27.77 -12.00 -3.20
N LYS A 489 -27.16 -12.06 -4.39
CA LYS A 489 -26.02 -12.95 -4.67
C LYS A 489 -24.70 -12.44 -4.09
N THR A 490 -24.64 -11.16 -3.67
CA THR A 490 -23.46 -10.51 -3.12
C THR A 490 -23.64 -10.07 -1.67
N LEU A 491 -24.68 -10.55 -0.99
CA LEU A 491 -24.85 -10.28 0.43
C LEU A 491 -23.58 -10.61 1.21
N SER A 492 -23.10 -9.64 1.96
CA SER A 492 -21.80 -9.65 2.65
C SER A 492 -22.00 -9.36 4.15
N PRO A 493 -22.56 -10.33 4.93
CA PRO A 493 -22.69 -10.18 6.37
C PRO A 493 -21.30 -10.17 7.04
N ARG A 494 -21.17 -9.37 8.11
CA ARG A 494 -19.94 -9.23 8.90
C ARG A 494 -20.29 -9.08 10.36
N VAL A 495 -19.60 -9.79 11.22
CA VAL A 495 -19.76 -9.68 12.68
C VAL A 495 -18.39 -9.60 13.32
N SER A 496 -18.19 -8.61 14.19
CA SER A 496 -16.96 -8.43 14.95
C SER A 496 -17.28 -8.31 16.44
N VAL A 497 -16.46 -8.93 17.25
CA VAL A 497 -16.54 -8.90 18.71
C VAL A 497 -15.15 -8.60 19.27
N ALA A 498 -15.09 -7.69 20.25
CA ALA A 498 -13.90 -7.52 21.08
C ALA A 498 -14.29 -7.59 22.54
N TYR A 499 -13.54 -8.36 23.34
CA TYR A 499 -13.73 -8.49 24.77
C TYR A 499 -12.47 -8.13 25.53
N ASN A 500 -12.55 -7.15 26.39
CA ASN A 500 -11.49 -6.69 27.27
C ASN A 500 -11.54 -7.46 28.59
N PHE A 501 -10.70 -8.50 28.75
CA PHE A 501 -10.62 -9.24 30.01
C PHE A 501 -10.10 -8.35 31.14
N THR A 502 -9.09 -7.54 30.79
CA THR A 502 -8.47 -6.55 31.68
C THR A 502 -8.13 -5.30 30.87
N GLU A 503 -7.63 -4.24 31.50
CA GLU A 503 -7.10 -3.06 30.79
C GLU A 503 -5.90 -3.39 29.89
N LYS A 504 -5.27 -4.55 30.05
CA LYS A 504 -4.07 -4.97 29.32
C LYS A 504 -4.32 -6.07 28.31
N LEU A 505 -5.29 -6.95 28.57
CA LEU A 505 -5.55 -8.14 27.76
C LEU A 505 -6.93 -8.06 27.13
N SER A 506 -6.97 -8.16 25.79
CA SER A 506 -8.23 -8.25 25.03
C SER A 506 -8.17 -9.40 24.03
N MET A 507 -9.36 -9.92 23.73
CA MET A 507 -9.63 -10.88 22.65
C MET A 507 -10.47 -10.19 21.58
N ASN A 508 -10.18 -10.48 20.33
CA ASN A 508 -10.89 -9.93 19.17
C ASN A 508 -11.25 -11.07 18.21
N ALA A 509 -12.49 -11.12 17.74
CA ALA A 509 -12.95 -12.12 16.77
C ALA A 509 -13.76 -11.45 15.66
N ASN A 510 -13.65 -11.98 14.45
CA ASN A 510 -14.44 -11.54 13.29
C ASN A 510 -14.82 -12.74 12.44
N LEU A 511 -16.05 -12.70 11.94
CA LEU A 511 -16.58 -13.57 10.88
C LEU A 511 -17.19 -12.68 9.81
N GLY A 512 -16.82 -12.89 8.56
CA GLY A 512 -17.32 -12.05 7.47
C GLY A 512 -17.32 -12.73 6.11
N GLN A 513 -18.23 -12.30 5.26
CA GLN A 513 -18.28 -12.64 3.85
C GLN A 513 -18.02 -11.36 3.04
N TYR A 514 -17.21 -11.50 1.99
CA TYR A 514 -16.73 -10.39 1.18
C TYR A 514 -16.83 -10.76 -0.29
N HIS A 515 -17.10 -9.75 -1.13
CA HIS A 515 -17.20 -9.92 -2.57
C HIS A 515 -16.32 -8.88 -3.28
N GLN A 516 -15.73 -9.29 -4.41
CA GLN A 516 -14.94 -8.43 -5.26
C GLN A 516 -15.26 -8.68 -6.73
N LEU A 517 -15.39 -7.60 -7.49
CA LEU A 517 -15.51 -7.66 -8.95
C LEU A 517 -14.17 -8.12 -9.54
N PRO A 518 -14.13 -9.07 -10.46
CA PRO A 518 -12.92 -9.38 -11.24
C PRO A 518 -12.39 -8.16 -11.98
N ALA A 519 -11.09 -8.16 -12.32
CA ALA A 519 -10.46 -7.06 -13.04
C ALA A 519 -11.15 -6.79 -14.40
N TYR A 520 -11.20 -5.53 -14.83
CA TYR A 520 -11.78 -5.17 -16.14
C TYR A 520 -11.07 -5.85 -17.32
N THR A 521 -9.79 -6.13 -17.16
CA THR A 521 -9.01 -6.91 -18.15
C THR A 521 -9.59 -8.30 -18.40
N LEU A 522 -10.11 -8.97 -17.33
CA LEU A 522 -10.80 -10.25 -17.46
C LEU A 522 -12.21 -10.06 -18.05
N LEU A 523 -12.97 -9.09 -17.55
CA LEU A 523 -14.34 -8.84 -18.00
C LEU A 523 -14.38 -8.43 -19.48
N GLY A 524 -13.37 -7.69 -19.94
CA GLY A 524 -13.26 -7.16 -21.30
C GLY A 524 -12.56 -8.06 -22.31
N TYR A 525 -12.22 -9.28 -21.93
CA TYR A 525 -11.49 -10.19 -22.83
C TYR A 525 -12.35 -10.60 -24.04
N ARG A 526 -11.71 -10.65 -25.24
CA ARG A 526 -12.23 -11.18 -26.48
C ARG A 526 -11.18 -12.06 -27.14
N ALA A 527 -11.60 -13.12 -27.80
CA ALA A 527 -10.68 -14.04 -28.47
C ALA A 527 -10.05 -13.40 -29.71
N GLN A 528 -10.76 -12.47 -30.37
CA GLN A 528 -10.28 -11.77 -31.56
C GLN A 528 -10.96 -10.40 -31.75
N THR A 529 -10.38 -9.58 -32.60
CA THR A 529 -10.96 -8.28 -32.97
C THR A 529 -12.33 -8.47 -33.63
N GLY A 530 -13.33 -7.72 -33.14
CA GLY A 530 -14.71 -7.84 -33.61
C GLY A 530 -15.49 -9.02 -33.04
N GLY A 531 -14.84 -9.92 -32.27
CA GLY A 531 -15.48 -11.01 -31.58
C GLY A 531 -16.40 -10.55 -30.46
N ALA A 532 -17.27 -11.44 -29.96
CA ALA A 532 -18.09 -11.19 -28.77
C ALA A 532 -17.24 -11.12 -27.49
N LEU A 533 -17.79 -10.60 -26.41
CA LEU A 533 -17.20 -10.75 -25.06
C LEU A 533 -17.25 -12.22 -24.67
N GLU A 534 -16.09 -12.78 -24.32
CA GLU A 534 -16.02 -14.21 -23.97
C GLU A 534 -16.46 -14.44 -22.52
N ASN A 535 -16.10 -13.56 -21.60
CA ASN A 535 -16.22 -13.79 -20.17
C ASN A 535 -17.55 -13.30 -19.57
N THR A 536 -18.67 -13.46 -20.30
CA THR A 536 -20.00 -13.00 -19.88
C THR A 536 -20.54 -13.71 -18.63
N GLU A 537 -20.04 -14.94 -18.36
CA GLU A 537 -20.40 -15.74 -17.18
C GLU A 537 -19.58 -15.36 -15.91
N ALA A 538 -18.71 -14.36 -15.99
CA ALA A 538 -17.96 -13.88 -14.85
C ALA A 538 -18.88 -13.52 -13.67
N GLN A 539 -18.41 -13.80 -12.46
CA GLN A 539 -19.13 -13.55 -11.22
C GLN A 539 -18.26 -12.78 -10.24
N TYR A 540 -18.87 -12.19 -9.23
CA TYR A 540 -18.13 -11.67 -8.09
C TYR A 540 -17.35 -12.80 -7.40
N ILE A 541 -16.05 -12.62 -7.21
CA ILE A 541 -15.22 -13.49 -6.39
C ILE A 541 -15.71 -13.36 -4.95
N ARG A 542 -15.86 -14.47 -4.25
CA ARG A 542 -16.33 -14.48 -2.87
C ARG A 542 -15.28 -15.02 -1.93
N SER A 543 -15.09 -14.37 -0.77
CA SER A 543 -14.25 -14.84 0.32
C SER A 543 -15.04 -14.86 1.63
N LYS A 544 -14.98 -16.00 2.34
CA LYS A 544 -15.47 -16.15 3.71
C LYS A 544 -14.26 -16.15 4.64
N GLN A 545 -14.28 -15.32 5.66
CA GLN A 545 -13.11 -15.10 6.53
C GLN A 545 -13.48 -15.25 7.99
N ALA A 546 -12.58 -15.87 8.75
CA ALA A 546 -12.60 -15.93 10.19
C ALA A 546 -11.25 -15.44 10.74
N VAL A 547 -11.29 -14.60 11.75
CA VAL A 547 -10.10 -14.11 12.46
C VAL A 547 -10.36 -14.17 13.94
N LEU A 548 -9.36 -14.68 14.69
CA LEU A 548 -9.36 -14.66 16.15
C LEU A 548 -7.99 -14.15 16.61
N GLY A 549 -7.97 -13.18 17.49
CA GLY A 549 -6.74 -12.57 17.99
C GLY A 549 -6.79 -12.23 19.47
N PHE A 550 -5.61 -12.22 20.08
CA PHE A 550 -5.37 -11.74 21.43
C PHE A 550 -4.39 -10.58 21.37
N GLU A 551 -4.63 -9.57 22.18
CA GLU A 551 -3.76 -8.40 22.31
C GLU A 551 -3.43 -8.15 23.77
N TYR A 552 -2.14 -7.98 24.05
CA TYR A 552 -1.62 -7.63 25.36
C TYR A 552 -0.82 -6.34 25.31
N ASN A 553 -1.25 -5.35 26.10
CA ASN A 553 -0.65 -4.02 26.19
C ASN A 553 0.10 -3.85 27.52
N THR A 554 1.40 -3.57 27.45
CA THR A 554 2.22 -3.32 28.65
C THR A 554 2.17 -1.86 29.09
N LEU A 555 2.63 -1.60 30.32
CA LEU A 555 2.79 -0.22 30.85
C LEU A 555 3.94 0.56 30.19
N SER A 556 4.81 -0.14 29.45
CA SER A 556 6.01 0.43 28.80
C SER A 556 5.80 0.80 27.33
N ASN A 557 4.57 1.08 26.92
CA ASN A 557 4.20 1.40 25.52
C ASN A 557 4.53 0.28 24.52
N THR A 558 4.42 -0.98 24.97
CA THR A 558 4.63 -2.15 24.10
C THR A 558 3.33 -2.93 23.96
N ARG A 559 3.01 -3.31 22.72
CA ARG A 559 1.87 -4.14 22.36
C ARG A 559 2.37 -5.47 21.80
N PHE A 560 1.75 -6.55 22.24
CA PHE A 560 1.90 -7.88 21.66
C PHE A 560 0.56 -8.32 21.08
N THR A 561 0.56 -8.88 19.88
CA THR A 561 -0.65 -9.49 19.30
C THR A 561 -0.34 -10.88 18.74
N VAL A 562 -1.30 -11.76 18.88
CA VAL A 562 -1.34 -13.09 18.25
C VAL A 562 -2.66 -13.19 17.52
N GLU A 563 -2.65 -13.40 16.21
CA GLU A 563 -3.86 -13.53 15.40
C GLU A 563 -3.79 -14.79 14.54
N GLY A 564 -4.82 -15.66 14.64
CA GLY A 564 -5.08 -16.74 13.71
C GLY A 564 -6.12 -16.29 12.67
N PHE A 565 -5.92 -16.65 11.42
CA PHE A 565 -6.86 -16.35 10.35
C PHE A 565 -7.12 -17.53 9.44
N TYR A 566 -8.33 -17.57 8.87
CA TYR A 566 -8.74 -18.50 7.83
C TYR A 566 -9.57 -17.75 6.80
N LYS A 567 -9.20 -17.87 5.52
CA LYS A 567 -9.92 -17.33 4.36
C LYS A 567 -10.28 -18.49 3.45
N TYR A 568 -11.51 -18.61 3.09
CA TYR A 568 -12.00 -19.54 2.10
C TYR A 568 -12.52 -18.76 0.90
N TYR A 569 -11.98 -19.05 -0.27
CA TYR A 569 -12.40 -18.46 -1.52
C TYR A 569 -13.29 -19.40 -2.30
N ASP A 570 -14.35 -18.85 -2.88
CA ASP A 570 -15.12 -19.53 -3.92
C ASP A 570 -15.42 -18.59 -5.08
N ARG A 571 -15.83 -19.13 -6.21
CA ARG A 571 -15.99 -18.39 -7.47
C ARG A 571 -14.73 -17.66 -7.89
N TYR A 572 -13.55 -18.18 -7.53
CA TYR A 572 -12.29 -17.63 -8.01
C TYR A 572 -12.10 -18.00 -9.47
N PRO A 573 -11.72 -17.06 -10.40
CA PRO A 573 -11.64 -17.34 -11.82
C PRO A 573 -10.61 -18.43 -12.16
N MET A 574 -10.98 -19.35 -13.03
CA MET A 574 -10.08 -20.20 -13.80
C MET A 574 -9.98 -19.67 -15.22
N VAL A 575 -8.79 -19.63 -15.77
CA VAL A 575 -8.53 -19.03 -17.07
C VAL A 575 -7.75 -20.00 -17.97
N ARG A 576 -7.97 -19.89 -19.28
CA ARG A 576 -7.30 -20.68 -20.30
C ARG A 576 -5.87 -20.18 -20.52
N VAL A 577 -4.90 -21.06 -20.32
CA VAL A 577 -3.47 -20.79 -20.56
C VAL A 577 -2.89 -21.97 -21.33
N PHE A 578 -2.52 -21.78 -22.60
CA PHE A 578 -1.99 -22.85 -23.47
C PHE A 578 -2.85 -24.12 -23.48
N GLY A 579 -4.17 -23.94 -23.62
CA GLY A 579 -5.11 -25.06 -23.66
C GLY A 579 -5.42 -25.69 -22.30
N ARG A 580 -4.90 -25.15 -21.21
CA ARG A 580 -5.14 -25.64 -19.84
C ARG A 580 -5.91 -24.62 -19.00
N ASP A 581 -6.75 -25.10 -18.13
CA ASP A 581 -7.53 -24.30 -17.20
C ASP A 581 -6.77 -24.15 -15.88
N ILE A 582 -6.39 -22.93 -15.55
CA ILE A 582 -5.51 -22.61 -14.41
C ILE A 582 -6.20 -21.58 -13.52
N PRO A 583 -6.16 -21.75 -12.17
CA PRO A 583 -6.62 -20.71 -11.27
C PRO A 583 -5.84 -19.40 -11.48
N LEU A 584 -6.52 -18.28 -11.63
CA LEU A 584 -5.88 -16.98 -11.86
C LEU A 584 -4.87 -16.63 -10.75
N ALA A 585 -5.12 -17.04 -9.50
CA ALA A 585 -4.21 -16.86 -8.38
C ALA A 585 -2.88 -17.63 -8.49
N ASN A 586 -2.80 -18.60 -9.39
CA ASN A 586 -1.61 -19.44 -9.60
C ASN A 586 -0.72 -18.96 -10.75
N LEU A 587 -1.14 -17.90 -11.47
CA LEU A 587 -0.34 -17.29 -12.53
C LEU A 587 0.63 -16.21 -12.00
N GLY A 588 0.39 -15.71 -10.79
CA GLY A 588 1.18 -14.60 -10.24
C GLY A 588 0.87 -13.27 -10.92
N ALA A 589 1.78 -12.34 -10.74
CA ALA A 589 1.82 -11.06 -11.45
C ALA A 589 3.28 -10.69 -11.70
N ASP A 590 3.62 -10.52 -12.94
CA ASP A 590 4.85 -9.88 -13.38
C ASP A 590 4.58 -8.41 -13.76
N PHE A 591 5.37 -7.82 -14.64
CA PHE A 591 5.14 -6.49 -15.18
C PHE A 591 4.10 -6.45 -16.31
N GLY A 592 3.53 -7.59 -16.69
CA GLY A 592 2.51 -7.71 -17.72
C GLY A 592 1.09 -7.47 -17.20
N VAL A 593 0.13 -7.42 -18.11
CA VAL A 593 -1.30 -7.28 -17.79
C VAL A 593 -1.83 -8.58 -17.18
N VAL A 594 -2.58 -8.49 -16.09
CA VAL A 594 -3.20 -9.63 -15.42
C VAL A 594 -4.68 -9.72 -15.80
N GLY A 595 -5.15 -10.92 -16.15
CA GLY A 595 -6.56 -11.22 -16.38
C GLY A 595 -7.04 -11.16 -17.82
N ASN A 596 -6.24 -10.73 -18.80
CA ASN A 596 -6.58 -10.67 -20.22
C ASN A 596 -6.62 -12.05 -20.88
N ARG A 597 -7.48 -12.95 -20.38
CA ARG A 597 -7.62 -14.36 -20.82
C ARG A 597 -9.07 -14.83 -20.77
N GLU A 598 -9.35 -15.89 -21.50
CA GLU A 598 -10.62 -16.61 -21.49
C GLU A 598 -10.91 -17.18 -20.12
N LEU A 599 -12.11 -16.92 -19.57
CA LEU A 599 -12.65 -17.51 -18.36
C LEU A 599 -13.23 -18.89 -18.71
N THR A 600 -12.72 -19.94 -18.08
CA THR A 600 -13.16 -21.32 -18.32
C THR A 600 -14.00 -21.91 -17.20
N GLY A 601 -14.12 -21.20 -16.08
CA GLY A 601 -14.90 -21.63 -14.93
C GLY A 601 -14.44 -20.97 -13.64
N PHE A 602 -14.75 -21.62 -12.52
CA PHE A 602 -14.44 -21.12 -11.18
C PHE A 602 -13.86 -22.24 -10.31
N THR A 603 -12.99 -21.84 -9.39
CA THR A 603 -12.39 -22.74 -8.42
C THR A 603 -12.55 -22.25 -6.99
N GLN A 604 -12.15 -23.09 -6.06
CA GLN A 604 -12.08 -22.84 -4.63
C GLN A 604 -10.63 -22.65 -4.20
N GLY A 605 -10.42 -21.77 -3.23
CA GLY A 605 -9.12 -21.55 -2.61
C GLY A 605 -9.23 -21.41 -1.10
N ARG A 606 -8.09 -21.47 -0.45
CA ARG A 606 -7.97 -21.22 0.99
C ARG A 606 -6.67 -20.51 1.31
N SER A 607 -6.71 -19.63 2.31
CA SER A 607 -5.50 -19.11 2.95
C SER A 607 -5.69 -19.12 4.46
N TYR A 608 -4.69 -19.60 5.20
CA TYR A 608 -4.77 -19.73 6.65
C TYR A 608 -3.39 -19.56 7.28
N GLY A 609 -3.36 -19.07 8.50
CA GLY A 609 -2.08 -18.82 9.15
C GLY A 609 -2.18 -18.20 10.53
N LEU A 610 -0.99 -17.93 11.09
CA LEU A 610 -0.78 -17.31 12.38
C LEU A 610 0.12 -16.10 12.23
N GLU A 611 -0.25 -15.01 12.87
CA GLU A 611 0.50 -13.75 12.90
C GLU A 611 0.89 -13.40 14.35
N LEU A 612 2.15 -13.04 14.54
CA LEU A 612 2.67 -12.50 15.79
C LEU A 612 3.18 -11.09 15.56
N LEU A 613 2.91 -10.18 16.47
CA LEU A 613 3.44 -8.81 16.47
C LEU A 613 3.90 -8.40 17.85
N ALA A 614 5.07 -7.79 17.90
CA ALA A 614 5.54 -7.00 19.03
C ALA A 614 5.86 -5.59 18.55
N GLN A 615 5.16 -4.58 19.09
CA GLN A 615 5.35 -3.17 18.72
C GLN A 615 5.64 -2.33 19.96
N LYS A 616 6.78 -1.69 19.97
CA LYS A 616 7.17 -0.71 20.99
C LYS A 616 7.16 0.69 20.40
N ARG A 617 6.30 1.55 20.92
CA ARG A 617 6.29 2.97 20.58
C ARG A 617 7.49 3.67 21.21
N LEU A 618 7.93 4.76 20.60
CA LEU A 618 9.10 5.52 21.07
C LEU A 618 8.99 5.83 22.56
N LYS A 619 9.97 5.33 23.32
CA LYS A 619 10.16 5.63 24.73
C LYS A 619 11.66 5.62 25.04
N GLU A 620 12.15 6.64 25.71
CA GLU A 620 13.59 6.77 26.09
C GLU A 620 14.52 6.69 24.86
N GLY A 621 14.05 7.24 23.74
CA GLY A 621 14.79 7.24 22.48
C GLY A 621 14.78 5.93 21.70
N PHE A 622 14.14 4.85 22.19
CA PHE A 622 14.07 3.56 21.49
C PHE A 622 12.65 3.26 20.99
N TYR A 623 12.56 2.72 19.78
CA TYR A 623 11.32 2.18 19.19
C TYR A 623 11.61 0.89 18.43
N GLY A 624 10.57 0.05 18.23
CA GLY A 624 10.74 -1.18 17.49
C GLY A 624 9.42 -1.83 17.10
N LEU A 625 9.47 -2.60 16.02
CA LEU A 625 8.38 -3.42 15.53
C LEU A 625 8.96 -4.74 15.04
N ALA A 626 8.47 -5.85 15.58
CA ALA A 626 8.81 -7.18 15.12
C ALA A 626 7.53 -7.91 14.73
N SER A 627 7.51 -8.50 13.56
CA SER A 627 6.39 -9.30 13.06
C SER A 627 6.87 -10.65 12.54
N PHE A 628 6.07 -11.67 12.80
CA PHE A 628 6.23 -13.01 12.25
C PHE A 628 4.87 -13.50 11.74
N THR A 629 4.85 -14.05 10.54
CA THR A 629 3.65 -14.66 9.95
C THR A 629 4.01 -16.01 9.38
N LEU A 630 3.21 -17.02 9.71
CA LEU A 630 3.25 -18.35 9.12
C LEU A 630 1.93 -18.59 8.42
N PHE A 631 1.94 -18.95 7.13
CA PHE A 631 0.69 -19.12 6.39
C PHE A 631 0.83 -20.05 5.18
N ARG A 632 -0.32 -20.50 4.68
CA ARG A 632 -0.47 -21.17 3.40
C ARG A 632 -1.55 -20.49 2.59
N SER A 633 -1.35 -20.44 1.27
CA SER A 633 -2.33 -19.97 0.28
C SER A 633 -2.38 -20.96 -0.88
N GLU A 634 -3.54 -21.57 -1.11
CA GLU A 634 -3.70 -22.71 -2.01
C GLU A 634 -5.02 -22.60 -2.76
N PHE A 635 -5.02 -22.99 -4.05
CA PHE A 635 -6.23 -23.06 -4.87
C PHE A 635 -6.34 -24.45 -5.53
N LYS A 636 -7.57 -24.91 -5.73
CA LYS A 636 -7.82 -26.19 -6.38
C LYS A 636 -7.58 -26.10 -7.88
N ASP A 637 -6.85 -27.09 -8.41
CA ASP A 637 -6.72 -27.34 -9.84
C ASP A 637 -7.95 -28.07 -10.41
N LEU A 638 -7.88 -28.47 -11.68
CA LEU A 638 -8.94 -29.26 -12.34
C LEU A 638 -9.17 -30.64 -11.69
N ALA A 639 -8.13 -31.24 -11.11
CA ALA A 639 -8.23 -32.51 -10.38
C ALA A 639 -8.75 -32.31 -8.94
N SER A 640 -9.21 -31.12 -8.59
CA SER A 640 -9.66 -30.74 -7.23
C SER A 640 -8.57 -30.85 -6.15
N GLN A 641 -7.28 -30.85 -6.55
CA GLN A 641 -6.14 -30.87 -5.63
C GLN A 641 -5.77 -29.44 -5.25
N PHE A 642 -5.50 -29.20 -3.96
CA PHE A 642 -4.98 -27.92 -3.51
C PHE A 642 -3.50 -27.79 -3.88
N ILE A 643 -3.19 -26.81 -4.74
CA ILE A 643 -1.83 -26.44 -5.13
C ILE A 643 -1.49 -25.03 -4.62
N PRO A 644 -0.21 -24.75 -4.28
CA PRO A 644 0.19 -23.44 -3.80
C PRO A 644 -0.16 -22.34 -4.79
N SER A 645 -0.75 -21.24 -4.32
CA SER A 645 -0.89 -20.04 -5.14
C SER A 645 0.48 -19.38 -5.34
N SER A 646 0.61 -18.52 -6.33
CA SER A 646 1.85 -17.76 -6.57
C SER A 646 2.24 -16.86 -5.38
N TRP A 647 1.34 -16.66 -4.43
CA TRP A 647 1.50 -15.82 -3.25
C TRP A 647 1.86 -16.59 -1.96
N ASP A 648 2.09 -17.93 -2.05
CA ASP A 648 2.36 -18.81 -0.91
C ASP A 648 3.85 -18.78 -0.52
N THR A 649 4.32 -17.73 0.17
CA THR A 649 5.70 -17.63 0.66
C THR A 649 5.94 -18.40 1.97
N ARG A 650 4.93 -19.03 2.55
CA ARG A 650 4.92 -19.83 3.77
C ARG A 650 5.17 -19.05 5.05
N TYR A 651 6.22 -18.23 5.12
CA TYR A 651 6.54 -17.44 6.31
C TYR A 651 7.15 -16.09 5.94
N ILE A 652 6.96 -15.13 6.84
CA ILE A 652 7.49 -13.77 6.74
C ILE A 652 7.98 -13.36 8.13
N VAL A 653 9.18 -12.80 8.18
CA VAL A 653 9.76 -12.16 9.37
C VAL A 653 10.12 -10.73 9.01
N SER A 654 9.74 -9.78 9.83
CA SER A 654 10.21 -8.40 9.73
C SER A 654 10.53 -7.85 11.10
N VAL A 655 11.71 -7.29 11.26
CA VAL A 655 12.14 -6.63 12.49
C VAL A 655 12.68 -5.25 12.14
N THR A 656 12.01 -4.22 12.62
CA THR A 656 12.45 -2.82 12.49
C THR A 656 12.72 -2.28 13.89
N ALA A 657 13.89 -1.69 14.09
CA ALA A 657 14.22 -1.05 15.36
C ALA A 657 15.03 0.22 15.11
N GLY A 658 14.93 1.18 16.00
CA GLY A 658 15.73 2.38 15.91
C GLY A 658 15.89 3.09 17.25
N LYS A 659 16.93 3.93 17.30
CA LYS A 659 17.29 4.69 18.48
C LYS A 659 17.66 6.13 18.14
N LEU A 660 17.13 7.04 18.93
CA LEU A 660 17.51 8.46 18.94
C LEU A 660 18.68 8.62 19.92
N PHE A 661 19.75 9.23 19.44
CA PHE A 661 20.93 9.55 20.25
C PHE A 661 21.01 11.05 20.52
N GLY A 662 21.90 11.43 21.42
CA GLY A 662 22.18 12.84 21.69
C GLY A 662 22.50 13.64 20.42
N ARG A 663 22.26 14.96 20.46
CA ARG A 663 22.50 15.89 19.32
C ARG A 663 21.69 15.57 18.06
N ASN A 664 20.47 15.05 18.22
CA ASN A 664 19.50 14.79 17.11
C ASN A 664 19.98 13.81 16.03
N TRP A 665 20.75 12.80 16.42
CA TRP A 665 21.02 11.64 15.59
C TRP A 665 19.95 10.57 15.77
N GLU A 666 19.57 9.89 14.69
CA GLU A 666 18.68 8.76 14.70
C GLU A 666 19.25 7.65 13.81
N LEU A 667 19.42 6.45 14.38
CA LEU A 667 19.85 5.24 13.66
C LEU A 667 18.71 4.25 13.68
N GLY A 668 18.34 3.75 12.50
CA GLY A 668 17.36 2.67 12.33
C GLY A 668 17.94 1.51 11.55
N ALA A 669 17.45 0.29 11.86
CA ALA A 669 17.74 -0.93 11.13
C ALA A 669 16.46 -1.68 10.84
N ARG A 670 16.35 -2.32 9.67
CA ARG A 670 15.24 -3.21 9.31
C ARG A 670 15.79 -4.50 8.72
N PHE A 671 15.48 -5.60 9.36
CA PHE A 671 15.71 -6.94 8.84
C PHE A 671 14.42 -7.54 8.31
N ARG A 672 14.47 -8.14 7.12
CA ARG A 672 13.37 -8.88 6.52
C ARG A 672 13.84 -10.25 6.05
N MET A 673 12.97 -11.24 6.23
CA MET A 673 13.17 -12.60 5.75
C MET A 673 11.82 -13.18 5.32
N SER A 674 11.77 -13.89 4.21
CA SER A 674 10.59 -14.65 3.80
C SER A 674 10.97 -15.96 3.14
N GLY A 675 10.06 -16.92 3.19
CA GLY A 675 10.19 -18.13 2.40
C GLY A 675 10.15 -17.83 0.90
N GLY A 676 10.78 -18.68 0.10
CA GLY A 676 10.76 -18.58 -1.35
C GLY A 676 9.34 -18.78 -1.90
N GLY A 677 8.94 -17.94 -2.85
CA GLY A 677 7.69 -18.10 -3.60
C GLY A 677 7.70 -19.38 -4.45
N PRO A 678 6.53 -19.96 -4.71
CA PRO A 678 6.42 -21.08 -5.63
C PRO A 678 6.59 -20.61 -7.07
N PHE A 679 7.10 -21.48 -7.93
CA PHE A 679 7.19 -21.26 -9.37
C PHE A 679 6.95 -22.52 -10.16
N THR A 680 6.60 -22.35 -11.45
CA THR A 680 6.37 -23.41 -12.42
C THR A 680 7.65 -23.62 -13.23
N PRO A 681 8.24 -24.82 -13.26
CA PRO A 681 9.42 -25.10 -14.07
C PRO A 681 9.11 -25.03 -15.57
N TYR A 682 10.13 -24.92 -16.41
CA TYR A 682 9.97 -24.93 -17.86
C TYR A 682 9.75 -26.34 -18.42
N ASP A 683 8.90 -26.41 -19.44
CA ASP A 683 8.82 -27.57 -20.34
C ASP A 683 9.95 -27.46 -21.40
N LEU A 684 11.06 -28.13 -21.14
CA LEU A 684 12.23 -28.08 -22.01
C LEU A 684 11.95 -28.68 -23.39
N ALA A 685 11.11 -29.73 -23.45
CA ALA A 685 10.77 -30.40 -24.69
C ALA A 685 10.01 -29.46 -25.64
N THR A 686 9.03 -28.76 -25.13
CA THR A 686 8.25 -27.75 -25.89
C THR A 686 9.06 -26.49 -26.16
N SER A 687 9.84 -26.01 -25.19
CA SER A 687 10.62 -24.77 -25.31
C SER A 687 11.74 -24.88 -26.34
N SER A 688 12.40 -26.01 -26.43
CA SER A 688 13.55 -26.21 -27.33
C SER A 688 13.19 -26.33 -28.81
N LEU A 689 11.92 -26.62 -29.16
CA LEU A 689 11.47 -26.67 -30.55
C LEU A 689 11.75 -25.33 -31.27
N LYS A 690 12.47 -25.37 -32.39
CA LYS A 690 12.81 -24.21 -33.18
C LYS A 690 11.57 -23.41 -33.59
N THR A 691 10.51 -24.08 -34.03
CA THR A 691 9.24 -23.47 -34.42
C THR A 691 8.61 -22.68 -33.29
N ASN A 692 8.72 -23.15 -32.04
CA ASN A 692 8.16 -22.44 -30.88
C ASN A 692 9.06 -21.30 -30.44
N TRP A 693 10.37 -21.52 -30.38
CA TRP A 693 11.32 -20.51 -29.96
C TRP A 693 11.45 -19.35 -30.93
N ASP A 694 11.44 -19.62 -32.24
CA ASP A 694 11.51 -18.57 -33.27
C ASP A 694 10.25 -17.70 -33.30
N PHE A 695 9.11 -18.31 -32.95
CA PHE A 695 7.86 -17.57 -32.80
C PHE A 695 7.83 -16.69 -31.54
N TYR A 696 8.27 -17.25 -30.41
CA TYR A 696 8.32 -16.57 -29.12
C TYR A 696 9.56 -17.00 -28.35
N PRO A 697 10.61 -16.18 -28.30
CA PRO A 697 11.94 -16.58 -27.79
C PRO A 697 12.00 -16.64 -26.26
N ARG A 698 11.13 -17.45 -25.64
CA ARG A 698 11.05 -17.68 -24.19
C ARG A 698 10.71 -19.11 -23.85
N GLY A 699 11.11 -19.50 -22.63
CA GLY A 699 10.73 -20.80 -22.08
C GLY A 699 9.21 -20.91 -21.86
N VAL A 700 8.67 -22.04 -22.26
CA VAL A 700 7.27 -22.42 -22.03
C VAL A 700 7.14 -23.05 -20.64
N PRO A 701 6.31 -22.53 -19.74
CA PRO A 701 6.12 -23.14 -18.42
C PRO A 701 5.44 -24.51 -18.50
N SER A 702 5.91 -25.47 -17.70
CA SER A 702 5.31 -26.80 -17.57
C SER A 702 4.08 -26.77 -16.65
N TYR A 703 2.92 -26.44 -17.17
CA TYR A 703 1.70 -26.33 -16.37
C TYR A 703 1.18 -27.64 -15.78
N ASN A 704 1.78 -28.80 -16.15
CA ASN A 704 1.58 -30.04 -15.42
C ASN A 704 2.25 -30.03 -14.03
N GLN A 705 3.21 -29.15 -13.84
CA GLN A 705 3.96 -28.94 -12.61
C GLN A 705 3.75 -27.52 -12.07
N LEU A 706 2.52 -27.04 -12.18
CA LEU A 706 2.16 -25.69 -11.77
C LEU A 706 2.55 -25.43 -10.32
N ASN A 707 3.39 -24.40 -10.07
CA ASN A 707 3.86 -23.97 -8.76
C ASN A 707 4.46 -25.11 -7.90
N SER A 708 5.02 -26.15 -8.53
CA SER A 708 5.58 -27.34 -7.85
C SER A 708 6.95 -27.07 -7.21
N GLN A 709 7.71 -26.12 -7.73
CA GLN A 709 9.03 -25.77 -7.24
C GLN A 709 9.00 -24.47 -6.41
N ARG A 710 10.08 -24.23 -5.66
CA ARG A 710 10.20 -23.03 -4.83
C ARG A 710 11.56 -22.36 -5.01
N LEU A 711 11.51 -21.05 -4.99
CA LEU A 711 12.70 -20.19 -4.93
C LEU A 711 13.38 -20.30 -3.57
N ASN A 712 14.62 -19.81 -3.49
CA ASN A 712 15.35 -19.71 -2.23
C ASN A 712 14.69 -18.69 -1.29
N ASN A 713 15.04 -18.74 0.00
CA ASN A 713 14.58 -17.76 0.97
C ASN A 713 15.13 -16.36 0.65
N PHE A 714 14.31 -15.35 0.85
CA PHE A 714 14.72 -13.96 0.75
C PHE A 714 15.20 -13.45 2.11
N THR A 715 16.32 -12.74 2.15
CA THR A 715 16.81 -12.01 3.33
C THR A 715 17.32 -10.64 2.93
N GLN A 716 17.09 -9.64 3.75
CA GLN A 716 17.56 -8.27 3.51
C GLN A 716 17.72 -7.51 4.82
N LEU A 717 18.84 -6.80 4.95
CA LEU A 717 19.10 -5.85 6.02
C LEU A 717 19.24 -4.44 5.45
N ASP A 718 18.46 -3.51 5.99
CA ASP A 718 18.47 -2.11 5.62
C ASP A 718 18.90 -1.26 6.81
N LEU A 719 19.68 -0.21 6.57
CA LEU A 719 20.11 0.75 7.58
C LEU A 719 19.76 2.18 7.17
N ARG A 720 19.35 2.97 8.14
CA ARG A 720 19.08 4.40 7.95
C ARG A 720 19.71 5.23 9.05
N LEU A 721 20.39 6.30 8.67
CA LEU A 721 20.97 7.28 9.57
C LEU A 721 20.42 8.67 9.24
N ASP A 722 19.83 9.33 10.20
CA ASP A 722 19.32 10.69 10.09
C ASP A 722 20.08 11.62 11.04
N LYS A 723 20.38 12.83 10.58
CA LYS A 723 20.93 13.93 11.38
C LYS A 723 20.11 15.18 11.17
N LYS A 724 19.50 15.67 12.25
CA LYS A 724 18.64 16.85 12.23
C LYS A 724 19.36 18.05 12.81
N TYR A 725 19.31 19.17 12.09
CA TYR A 725 19.77 20.48 12.53
C TYR A 725 18.59 21.42 12.62
N THR A 726 18.55 22.19 13.68
CA THR A 726 17.46 23.12 13.93
C THR A 726 18.01 24.55 13.96
N PHE A 727 17.68 25.33 12.94
CA PHE A 727 18.04 26.73 12.83
C PHE A 727 16.85 27.63 13.25
N LYS A 728 17.07 28.93 13.30
CA LYS A 728 16.04 29.87 13.75
C LYS A 728 14.84 29.93 12.79
N SER A 729 15.07 29.82 11.48
CA SER A 729 14.06 30.00 10.42
C SER A 729 13.73 28.73 9.65
N PHE A 730 14.52 27.68 9.75
CA PHE A 730 14.31 26.42 9.06
C PHE A 730 14.91 25.23 9.82
N ASN A 731 14.47 24.03 9.49
CA ASN A 731 15.11 22.78 9.89
C ASN A 731 15.78 22.13 8.69
N LEU A 732 16.90 21.46 8.96
CA LEU A 732 17.61 20.68 7.99
C LEU A 732 17.69 19.23 8.50
N ASN A 733 17.25 18.27 7.70
CA ASN A 733 17.47 16.86 7.94
C ASN A 733 18.36 16.28 6.84
N LEU A 734 19.50 15.73 7.22
CA LEU A 734 20.36 14.94 6.33
C LEU A 734 20.09 13.48 6.61
N PHE A 735 19.86 12.67 5.58
CA PHE A 735 19.69 11.25 5.75
C PHE A 735 20.53 10.43 4.78
N LEU A 736 20.98 9.29 5.27
CA LEU A 736 21.57 8.21 4.49
C LEU A 736 20.72 6.95 4.74
N ASP A 737 20.12 6.41 3.69
CA ASP A 737 19.27 5.21 3.72
C ASP A 737 19.89 4.16 2.79
N ILE A 738 20.38 3.06 3.36
CA ILE A 738 21.05 1.99 2.62
C ILE A 738 20.15 0.77 2.62
N GLN A 739 19.57 0.46 1.49
CA GLN A 739 18.81 -0.75 1.29
C GLN A 739 19.78 -1.90 0.96
N ASN A 740 19.55 -3.07 1.56
CA ASN A 740 20.32 -4.30 1.37
C ASN A 740 21.83 -4.11 1.64
N ILE A 741 22.19 -3.59 2.81
CA ILE A 741 23.60 -3.33 3.18
C ILE A 741 24.46 -4.60 3.19
N THR A 742 23.88 -5.76 3.39
CA THR A 742 24.55 -7.07 3.36
C THR A 742 24.85 -7.55 1.94
N ASN A 743 24.36 -6.82 0.91
CA ASN A 743 24.43 -7.24 -0.49
C ASN A 743 23.89 -8.67 -0.70
N SER A 744 22.82 -9.01 0.03
CA SER A 744 22.17 -10.31 -0.11
C SER A 744 21.61 -10.45 -1.52
N VAL A 745 21.99 -11.48 -2.23
CA VAL A 745 21.50 -11.81 -3.56
C VAL A 745 20.41 -12.86 -3.42
N TYR A 746 19.27 -12.59 -4.03
CA TYR A 746 18.15 -13.50 -4.11
C TYR A 746 18.10 -14.08 -5.52
N GLN A 747 18.17 -15.41 -5.63
CA GLN A 747 18.03 -16.10 -6.91
C GLN A 747 16.55 -16.22 -7.27
N GLN A 748 16.17 -15.59 -8.38
CA GLN A 748 14.87 -15.77 -9.01
C GLN A 748 14.84 -17.10 -9.80
N GLN A 749 13.74 -17.42 -10.45
CA GLN A 749 13.69 -18.54 -11.38
C GLN A 749 14.74 -18.31 -12.47
N LYS A 750 15.66 -19.29 -12.62
CA LYS A 750 16.65 -19.26 -13.70
C LYS A 750 15.95 -19.09 -15.05
N GLN A 751 16.48 -18.25 -15.90
CA GLN A 751 15.88 -18.00 -17.21
C GLN A 751 16.40 -19.01 -18.22
N LEU A 752 15.49 -19.58 -19.01
CA LEU A 752 15.83 -20.48 -20.10
C LEU A 752 16.19 -19.66 -21.34
N VAL A 753 17.37 -19.90 -21.93
CA VAL A 753 17.86 -19.20 -23.12
C VAL A 753 18.52 -20.17 -24.09
N LEU A 754 18.74 -19.73 -25.33
CA LEU A 754 19.49 -20.50 -26.29
C LEU A 754 20.96 -20.60 -25.89
N ASP A 755 21.57 -21.80 -26.05
CA ASP A 755 23.00 -21.92 -26.05
C ASP A 755 23.54 -21.41 -27.39
N ARG A 756 24.51 -20.51 -27.35
CA ARG A 756 25.05 -19.84 -28.53
C ARG A 756 26.53 -20.19 -28.71
N SER A 757 26.96 -20.30 -29.97
CA SER A 757 28.38 -20.44 -30.30
C SER A 757 29.18 -19.18 -29.96
N ALA A 758 30.50 -19.24 -30.03
CA ALA A 758 31.38 -18.09 -29.85
C ALA A 758 31.10 -16.96 -30.87
N SER A 759 30.49 -17.23 -32.00
CA SER A 759 30.03 -16.24 -32.98
C SER A 759 28.65 -15.66 -32.67
N GLY A 760 27.98 -16.08 -31.56
CA GLY A 760 26.65 -15.67 -31.18
C GLY A 760 25.50 -16.39 -31.89
N ALA A 761 25.77 -17.32 -32.77
CA ALA A 761 24.77 -18.10 -33.50
C ALA A 761 24.09 -19.15 -32.59
N PRO A 762 22.76 -19.31 -32.64
CA PRO A 762 22.07 -20.39 -31.91
C PRO A 762 22.60 -21.76 -32.29
N GLN A 763 22.86 -22.61 -31.29
CA GLN A 763 23.27 -24.00 -31.52
C GLN A 763 22.04 -24.91 -31.59
N SER A 764 22.06 -25.84 -32.54
CA SER A 764 21.07 -26.93 -32.59
C SER A 764 21.41 -28.00 -31.58
N ASP A 765 20.40 -28.74 -31.12
CA ASP A 765 20.62 -29.94 -30.33
C ASP A 765 21.38 -30.99 -31.18
N PRO A 766 22.48 -31.55 -30.65
CA PRO A 766 23.27 -32.53 -31.40
C PRO A 766 22.52 -33.83 -31.72
N THR A 767 21.44 -34.13 -31.02
CA THR A 767 20.62 -35.33 -31.17
C THR A 767 19.34 -35.12 -31.98
N ASP A 768 18.86 -33.86 -32.07
CA ASP A 768 17.60 -33.51 -32.77
C ASP A 768 17.74 -32.16 -33.46
N ALA A 769 17.91 -32.14 -34.76
CA ALA A 769 18.07 -30.93 -35.57
C ALA A 769 16.85 -30.01 -35.59
N THR A 770 15.66 -30.46 -35.13
CA THR A 770 14.45 -29.66 -35.01
C THR A 770 14.44 -28.81 -33.75
N ARG A 771 15.42 -29.00 -32.85
CA ARG A 771 15.53 -28.35 -31.56
C ARG A 771 16.77 -27.47 -31.50
N TYR A 772 16.66 -26.46 -30.64
CA TYR A 772 17.82 -25.70 -30.19
C TYR A 772 18.43 -26.34 -28.94
N LYS A 773 19.73 -26.21 -28.78
CA LYS A 773 20.43 -26.48 -27.54
C LYS A 773 20.13 -25.33 -26.54
N MET A 774 19.60 -25.69 -25.39
CA MET A 774 19.16 -24.77 -24.37
C MET A 774 20.11 -24.73 -23.19
N LYS A 775 20.20 -23.59 -22.51
CA LYS A 775 20.89 -23.44 -21.22
C LYS A 775 20.10 -22.54 -20.26
N PHE A 776 20.41 -22.65 -19.00
CA PHE A 776 19.87 -21.77 -17.96
C PHE A 776 20.87 -20.70 -17.62
N ILE A 777 20.41 -19.45 -17.55
CA ILE A 777 21.15 -18.32 -16.97
C ILE A 777 20.60 -17.97 -15.60
N GLU A 778 21.49 -17.55 -14.71
CA GLU A 778 21.10 -17.04 -13.39
C GLU A 778 20.39 -15.68 -13.57
N ASP A 779 19.35 -15.47 -12.75
CA ASP A 779 18.63 -14.22 -12.66
C ASP A 779 18.70 -13.67 -11.22
N PRO A 780 19.88 -13.17 -10.81
CA PRO A 780 20.07 -12.67 -9.47
C PRO A 780 19.37 -11.33 -9.29
N ALA A 781 18.55 -11.22 -8.23
CA ALA A 781 17.97 -9.97 -7.79
C ALA A 781 18.56 -9.56 -6.44
N GLY A 782 18.74 -8.27 -6.25
CA GLY A 782 19.28 -7.70 -5.03
C GLY A 782 20.62 -7.03 -5.25
N THR A 783 20.69 -5.77 -4.89
CA THR A 783 21.91 -4.95 -4.91
C THR A 783 21.86 -3.98 -3.74
N ILE A 784 23.02 -3.49 -3.33
CA ILE A 784 23.09 -2.38 -2.37
C ILE A 784 22.56 -1.12 -3.05
N LEU A 785 21.53 -0.51 -2.47
CA LEU A 785 20.95 0.72 -3.00
C LEU A 785 21.05 1.84 -1.95
N PRO A 786 22.12 2.66 -2.01
CA PRO A 786 22.27 3.81 -1.13
C PRO A 786 21.43 4.98 -1.64
N THR A 787 20.68 5.60 -0.75
CA THR A 787 19.94 6.84 -0.99
C THR A 787 20.41 7.90 0.00
N ILE A 788 20.90 9.02 -0.50
CA ILE A 788 21.27 10.19 0.29
C ILE A 788 20.28 11.30 -0.02
N GLY A 789 19.86 12.03 0.99
CA GLY A 789 18.97 13.15 0.77
C GLY A 789 19.06 14.22 1.85
N ILE A 790 18.54 15.38 1.46
CA ILE A 790 18.50 16.60 2.27
C ILE A 790 17.05 17.08 2.28
N ILE A 791 16.52 17.36 3.46
CA ILE A 791 15.17 17.89 3.64
C ILE A 791 15.29 19.25 4.34
N PHE A 792 14.74 20.27 3.73
CA PHE A 792 14.57 21.62 4.31
C PHE A 792 13.12 21.83 4.66
N ASP A 793 12.83 22.22 5.90
CA ASP A 793 11.48 22.60 6.38
C ASP A 793 11.50 24.05 6.81
N PHE A 794 10.64 24.90 6.17
CA PHE A 794 10.51 26.34 6.39
C PHE A 794 9.20 26.71 7.05
#